data_3bf5396a665e9ddb29e2da4a5f927ecb
#
_entry.id   3bf5396a665e9ddb29e2da4a5f927ecb
#
_cell.length_a   1.000
_cell.length_b   1.000
_cell.length_c   1.000
_cell.angle_alpha   90.00
_cell.angle_beta   90.00
_cell.angle_gamma   90.00
#
_symmetry.space_group_name_H-M   'P 1'
#
loop_
_entity.id
_entity.type
_entity.pdbx_description
1 polymer ?
#
loop_
_entity_poly.entity_id
_entity_poly.type
_entity_poly.pdbx_seq_one_letter_code
_entity_poly.pdbx_strand_id
1 'polypeptide(L)'
;MKKRFALAAALCFCLSGYAQNDDPVVMTIDGKDIKRSEFEYIYNKNNQSSEIDKKSLDEYVDLFINFKLKVAEAEAAGIDTTKSFRDELGNYRRQLAKSYLRDKSADEDYVKTIYERMKYDIRASHVLIKCGETDSPADTLAAYEKAMEAYDEIMQGAPFDKVASKYSEDPSVAKNKGDIGYFTALQMIMPFEDAAYNMEVGEVSKPVRTRFGYHVIKVTGRRPNDGKVLVAHIFRHIPQNMSKADVEVKKQQMDSIYNAIVAGADFGEMARTFSDDLNSGRTGGKLPWFGRRQTVPEFEDMAFSMKDGEVSAPFVSPIGIHIIKKIDHKPLEPFEEKKGEIENMLYRFGLDNKGEEVLIARLSKEYGLSPVNEEARQELIAFAPGAVIGDEAYLKALGSSDKTLFTLAGKEYTQQDFGRFVKDYTHKKLGDRETAINNLLKVFRDKCVLDYEDSQLENKYPSFANLMQEYRDGILLFDISNQMVWDKASTDIEGIEEFFKKNKKNYKWDTPHFRGIVVHCKSDSVEKPLKKLFKETDFEKWASDAVNTFNKDSVKVIQVEKGIFVKGDNKYVDYFKFKGETFEQPKDYPYTFVYGKMLKKGPEKYTDMRGPVAADYQNYLEKEWVESLREKYKDRIVVYKDVLKTVNNHK
;
A
#
# COMPACT_ATOMS: atom_id res chain seq x y z
N MET A 1 15.07 82.81 -13.86
CA MET A 1 14.19 82.25 -12.87
C MET A 1 13.79 80.83 -13.29
N LYS A 2 14.36 79.83 -12.66
CA LYS A 2 14.18 78.42 -12.96
C LYS A 2 13.13 77.80 -12.04
N LYS A 3 12.03 77.38 -12.56
CA LYS A 3 11.05 76.57 -11.81
C LYS A 3 11.31 75.10 -12.07
N ARG A 4 11.64 74.36 -11.01
CA ARG A 4 11.76 72.89 -10.99
C ARG A 4 10.39 72.31 -10.81
N PHE A 5 9.94 71.48 -11.72
CA PHE A 5 8.81 70.56 -11.54
C PHE A 5 9.33 69.24 -10.97
N ALA A 6 8.89 68.92 -9.79
CA ALA A 6 9.07 67.59 -9.19
C ALA A 6 7.90 66.72 -9.61
N LEU A 7 8.17 65.67 -10.35
CA LEU A 7 7.23 64.63 -10.74
C LEU A 7 7.19 63.60 -9.60
N ALA A 8 6.10 63.59 -8.82
CA ALA A 8 5.85 62.53 -7.85
C ALA A 8 5.20 61.36 -8.55
N ALA A 9 5.97 60.27 -8.72
CA ALA A 9 5.44 58.96 -9.21
C ALA A 9 4.73 58.29 -8.00
N ALA A 10 3.40 58.30 -8.02
CA ALA A 10 2.60 57.50 -7.12
C ALA A 10 2.65 56.04 -7.55
N LEU A 11 3.43 55.21 -6.86
CA LEU A 11 3.35 53.74 -6.93
C LEU A 11 2.04 53.31 -6.25
N CYS A 12 1.04 53.01 -7.05
CA CYS A 12 -0.11 52.23 -6.58
C CYS A 12 0.36 50.80 -6.30
N PHE A 13 0.67 50.51 -5.03
CA PHE A 13 0.69 49.15 -4.53
C PHE A 13 -0.77 48.63 -4.50
N CYS A 14 -1.13 47.85 -5.48
CA CYS A 14 -2.30 46.96 -5.35
C CYS A 14 -1.94 45.90 -4.32
N LEU A 15 -2.23 46.15 -3.07
CA LEU A 15 -2.39 45.14 -2.04
C LEU A 15 -3.64 44.32 -2.44
N SER A 16 -3.44 43.28 -3.21
CA SER A 16 -4.37 42.18 -3.22
C SER A 16 -4.39 41.58 -1.82
N GLY A 17 -5.32 42.10 -1.00
CA GLY A 17 -5.64 41.52 0.28
C GLY A 17 -6.11 40.09 0.05
N TYR A 18 -5.23 39.14 0.29
CA TYR A 18 -5.69 37.82 0.69
C TYR A 18 -6.50 38.07 1.96
N ALA A 19 -7.81 37.88 1.91
CA ALA A 19 -8.65 37.77 3.08
C ALA A 19 -8.04 36.64 3.91
N GLN A 20 -7.26 37.00 4.93
CA GLN A 20 -6.83 36.09 5.95
C GLN A 20 -8.13 35.58 6.56
N ASN A 21 -8.51 34.33 6.29
CA ASN A 21 -9.66 33.71 6.93
C ASN A 21 -9.41 33.87 8.44
N ASP A 22 -10.21 34.72 9.09
CA ASP A 22 -10.11 34.98 10.51
C ASP A 22 -10.47 33.67 11.23
N ASP A 23 -9.45 32.97 11.75
CA ASP A 23 -9.61 31.74 12.51
C ASP A 23 -9.44 32.06 14.00
N PRO A 24 -10.52 32.54 14.65
CA PRO A 24 -10.46 33.07 16.01
C PRO A 24 -10.22 31.93 17.01
N VAL A 25 -9.66 32.30 18.14
CA VAL A 25 -9.42 31.44 19.29
C VAL A 25 -10.74 31.11 19.98
N VAL A 26 -11.13 29.85 20.07
CA VAL A 26 -12.33 29.42 20.82
C VAL A 26 -12.08 29.18 22.29
N MET A 27 -10.83 28.81 22.62
CA MET A 27 -10.39 28.63 24.00
C MET A 27 -8.87 28.69 24.13
N THR A 28 -8.39 28.99 25.31
CA THR A 28 -6.97 28.88 25.67
C THR A 28 -6.84 27.95 26.85
N ILE A 29 -6.00 26.91 26.73
CA ILE A 29 -5.75 25.93 27.79
C ILE A 29 -4.24 25.86 28.04
N ASP A 30 -3.84 26.11 29.28
CA ASP A 30 -2.43 26.15 29.70
C ASP A 30 -1.57 27.05 28.80
N GLY A 31 -2.11 28.22 28.42
CA GLY A 31 -1.42 29.22 27.57
C GLY A 31 -1.38 28.85 26.08
N LYS A 32 -1.97 27.75 25.67
CA LYS A 32 -2.09 27.34 24.27
C LYS A 32 -3.45 27.74 23.69
N ASP A 33 -3.42 28.46 22.59
CA ASP A 33 -4.62 28.87 21.89
C ASP A 33 -5.13 27.76 20.99
N ILE A 34 -6.41 27.43 21.12
CA ILE A 34 -7.15 26.49 20.28
C ILE A 34 -8.00 27.30 19.33
N LYS A 35 -7.73 27.12 18.04
CA LYS A 35 -8.44 27.81 16.97
C LYS A 35 -9.83 27.19 16.72
N ARG A 36 -10.74 28.00 16.18
CA ARG A 36 -12.09 27.55 15.83
C ARG A 36 -12.01 26.38 14.84
N SER A 37 -11.18 26.45 13.82
CA SER A 37 -11.01 25.39 12.82
C SER A 37 -10.55 24.06 13.43
N GLU A 38 -9.62 24.08 14.39
CA GLU A 38 -9.17 22.89 15.12
C GLU A 38 -10.33 22.25 15.89
N PHE A 39 -11.05 23.06 16.66
CA PHE A 39 -12.18 22.61 17.45
C PHE A 39 -13.31 22.05 16.54
N GLU A 40 -13.69 22.76 15.48
CA GLU A 40 -14.70 22.33 14.50
C GLU A 40 -14.33 21.01 13.84
N TYR A 41 -13.08 20.85 13.46
CA TYR A 41 -12.59 19.61 12.84
C TYR A 41 -12.85 18.40 13.74
N ILE A 42 -12.44 18.47 15.00
CA ILE A 42 -12.58 17.38 15.97
C ILE A 42 -14.06 17.18 16.36
N TYR A 43 -14.80 18.28 16.60
CA TYR A 43 -16.23 18.24 16.92
C TYR A 43 -17.06 17.57 15.84
N ASN A 44 -16.87 17.99 14.58
CA ASN A 44 -17.60 17.47 13.45
C ASN A 44 -17.28 16.01 13.19
N LYS A 45 -16.00 15.63 13.25
CA LYS A 45 -15.56 14.25 13.06
C LYS A 45 -16.21 13.30 14.08
N ASN A 46 -16.26 13.69 15.35
CA ASN A 46 -16.83 12.87 16.41
C ASN A 46 -18.37 12.81 16.40
N ASN A 47 -19.03 13.77 15.73
CA ASN A 47 -20.48 13.82 15.61
C ASN A 47 -21.03 13.28 14.27
N GLN A 48 -20.18 12.82 13.36
CA GLN A 48 -20.62 12.28 12.05
C GLN A 48 -21.12 10.84 12.11
N SER A 49 -20.73 10.06 13.12
CA SER A 49 -20.80 8.60 13.05
C SER A 49 -22.06 7.94 13.61
N SER A 50 -22.97 8.63 14.31
CA SER A 50 -24.28 8.06 14.69
C SER A 50 -25.31 9.14 15.07
N GLU A 51 -26.57 8.95 14.64
CA GLU A 51 -27.68 9.81 15.08
C GLU A 51 -28.04 9.66 16.57
N ILE A 52 -27.55 8.61 17.22
CA ILE A 52 -27.97 8.19 18.57
C ILE A 52 -27.11 8.85 19.67
N ASP A 53 -25.87 9.26 19.38
CA ASP A 53 -24.94 9.80 20.38
C ASP A 53 -24.41 11.21 20.08
N LYS A 54 -25.14 12.01 19.29
CA LYS A 54 -24.77 13.40 19.02
C LYS A 54 -24.80 14.23 20.30
N LYS A 55 -23.63 14.75 20.67
CA LYS A 55 -23.51 15.66 21.82
C LYS A 55 -23.76 17.10 21.39
N SER A 56 -24.44 17.85 22.23
CA SER A 56 -24.56 19.30 22.07
C SER A 56 -23.18 19.96 22.12
N LEU A 57 -23.09 21.18 21.61
CA LEU A 57 -21.84 21.92 21.62
C LEU A 57 -21.33 22.12 23.07
N ASP A 58 -22.23 22.45 24.01
CA ASP A 58 -21.86 22.68 25.41
C ASP A 58 -21.33 21.40 26.08
N GLU A 59 -21.98 20.25 25.86
CA GLU A 59 -21.50 18.96 26.38
C GLU A 59 -20.16 18.57 25.78
N TYR A 60 -19.94 18.90 24.50
CA TYR A 60 -18.69 18.57 23.82
C TYR A 60 -17.54 19.44 24.27
N VAL A 61 -17.77 20.73 24.58
CA VAL A 61 -16.76 21.64 25.13
C VAL A 61 -16.12 21.05 26.39
N ASP A 62 -16.92 20.54 27.32
CA ASP A 62 -16.40 19.93 28.55
C ASP A 62 -15.53 18.69 28.29
N LEU A 63 -15.93 17.84 27.36
CA LEU A 63 -15.14 16.68 26.95
C LEU A 63 -13.84 17.10 26.27
N PHE A 64 -13.92 18.12 25.42
CA PHE A 64 -12.74 18.62 24.71
C PHE A 64 -11.74 19.26 25.66
N ILE A 65 -12.20 20.01 26.66
CA ILE A 65 -11.34 20.56 27.71
C ILE A 65 -10.64 19.41 28.46
N ASN A 66 -11.38 18.38 28.90
CA ASN A 66 -10.78 17.23 29.59
C ASN A 66 -9.71 16.54 28.73
N PHE A 67 -9.99 16.36 27.44
CA PHE A 67 -9.02 15.82 26.47
C PHE A 67 -7.74 16.68 26.42
N LYS A 68 -7.87 17.99 26.23
CA LYS A 68 -6.71 18.91 26.14
C LYS A 68 -5.94 19.03 27.45
N LEU A 69 -6.61 18.93 28.60
CA LEU A 69 -5.94 18.90 29.91
C LEU A 69 -5.05 17.65 30.08
N LYS A 70 -5.51 16.50 29.61
CA LYS A 70 -4.69 15.27 29.63
C LYS A 70 -3.48 15.39 28.70
N VAL A 71 -3.67 16.01 27.52
CA VAL A 71 -2.56 16.29 26.59
C VAL A 71 -1.54 17.24 27.22
N ALA A 72 -2.01 18.31 27.88
CA ALA A 72 -1.13 19.25 28.59
C ALA A 72 -0.36 18.54 29.75
N GLU A 73 -0.99 17.62 30.46
CA GLU A 73 -0.32 16.84 31.50
C GLU A 73 0.75 15.90 30.92
N ALA A 74 0.48 15.28 29.75
CA ALA A 74 1.44 14.45 29.05
C ALA A 74 2.68 15.24 28.63
N GLU A 75 2.48 16.46 28.13
CA GLU A 75 3.57 17.39 27.77
C GLU A 75 4.36 17.82 29.01
N ALA A 76 3.66 18.18 30.09
CA ALA A 76 4.29 18.52 31.37
C ALA A 76 5.12 17.36 31.95
N ALA A 77 4.72 16.12 31.67
CA ALA A 77 5.48 14.91 31.99
C ALA A 77 6.63 14.63 31.01
N GLY A 78 6.79 15.42 29.95
CA GLY A 78 7.86 15.28 28.94
C GLY A 78 7.68 14.09 27.99
N ILE A 79 6.47 13.52 27.87
CA ILE A 79 6.18 12.37 27.00
C ILE A 79 6.48 12.72 25.53
N ASP A 80 6.16 13.93 25.08
CA ASP A 80 6.41 14.44 23.74
C ASP A 80 7.91 14.54 23.37
N THR A 81 8.79 14.52 24.38
CA THR A 81 10.25 14.56 24.19
C THR A 81 10.90 13.19 24.14
N THR A 82 10.15 12.12 24.37
CA THR A 82 10.68 10.76 24.36
C THR A 82 11.05 10.30 22.94
N LYS A 83 12.02 9.40 22.84
CA LYS A 83 12.42 8.82 21.54
C LYS A 83 11.25 8.05 20.91
N SER A 84 10.51 7.29 21.71
CA SER A 84 9.37 6.48 21.22
C SER A 84 8.32 7.36 20.57
N PHE A 85 7.91 8.44 21.26
CA PHE A 85 6.93 9.39 20.73
C PHE A 85 7.39 10.02 19.41
N ARG A 86 8.64 10.51 19.36
CA ARG A 86 9.17 11.13 18.13
C ARG A 86 9.27 10.17 16.96
N ASP A 87 9.69 8.93 17.21
CA ASP A 87 9.79 7.90 16.19
C ASP A 87 8.39 7.52 15.65
N GLU A 88 7.41 7.36 16.52
CA GLU A 88 6.03 7.01 16.16
C GLU A 88 5.37 8.14 15.35
N LEU A 89 5.40 9.37 15.88
CA LEU A 89 4.84 10.54 15.19
C LEU A 89 5.52 10.78 13.83
N GLY A 90 6.86 10.65 13.78
CA GLY A 90 7.62 10.79 12.55
C GLY A 90 7.31 9.70 11.52
N ASN A 91 7.07 8.46 11.96
CA ASN A 91 6.64 7.36 11.07
C ASN A 91 5.26 7.64 10.48
N TYR A 92 4.32 8.07 11.31
CA TYR A 92 2.98 8.42 10.86
C TYR A 92 3.01 9.57 9.85
N ARG A 93 3.77 10.65 10.18
CA ARG A 93 3.94 11.79 9.28
C ARG A 93 4.45 11.36 7.90
N ARG A 94 5.49 10.51 7.86
CA ARG A 94 6.03 10.00 6.59
C ARG A 94 5.02 9.18 5.79
N GLN A 95 4.18 8.38 6.47
CA GLN A 95 3.12 7.62 5.80
C GLN A 95 2.03 8.52 5.23
N LEU A 96 1.59 9.51 6.03
CA LEU A 96 0.57 10.46 5.62
C LEU A 96 1.05 11.33 4.45
N ALA A 97 2.28 11.84 4.51
CA ALA A 97 2.90 12.69 3.50
C ALA A 97 2.92 12.04 2.10
N LYS A 98 3.11 10.72 2.00
CA LYS A 98 3.09 9.99 0.72
C LYS A 98 1.84 10.27 -0.11
N SER A 99 0.69 10.46 0.53
CA SER A 99 -0.56 10.73 -0.17
C SER A 99 -0.69 12.15 -0.70
N TYR A 100 0.13 13.08 -0.19
CA TYR A 100 0.20 14.48 -0.63
C TYR A 100 1.33 14.73 -1.62
N LEU A 101 2.36 13.88 -1.62
CA LEU A 101 3.49 13.95 -2.53
C LEU A 101 3.25 13.17 -3.84
N ARG A 102 1.98 13.08 -4.24
CA ARG A 102 1.57 12.39 -5.46
C ARG A 102 0.26 13.00 -5.98
N ASP A 103 0.16 13.19 -7.28
CA ASP A 103 -1.07 13.61 -7.95
C ASP A 103 -1.93 12.38 -8.28
N LYS A 104 -2.89 12.09 -7.42
CA LYS A 104 -3.80 10.92 -7.58
C LYS A 104 -4.64 11.00 -8.85
N SER A 105 -5.00 12.21 -9.27
CA SER A 105 -5.78 12.39 -10.51
C SER A 105 -4.96 12.00 -11.73
N ALA A 106 -3.67 12.39 -11.76
CA ALA A 106 -2.77 12.00 -12.83
C ALA A 106 -2.52 10.48 -12.87
N ASP A 107 -2.47 9.82 -11.71
CA ASP A 107 -2.38 8.36 -11.65
C ASP A 107 -3.63 7.69 -12.22
N GLU A 108 -4.82 8.15 -11.80
CA GLU A 108 -6.09 7.62 -12.32
C GLU A 108 -6.25 7.85 -13.82
N ASP A 109 -5.87 9.02 -14.30
CA ASP A 109 -5.92 9.33 -15.73
C ASP A 109 -4.91 8.50 -16.53
N TYR A 110 -3.77 8.20 -15.94
CA TYR A 110 -2.81 7.30 -16.55
C TYR A 110 -3.34 5.86 -16.65
N VAL A 111 -3.95 5.34 -15.58
CA VAL A 111 -4.62 4.02 -15.59
C VAL A 111 -5.72 3.97 -16.65
N LYS A 112 -6.54 5.03 -16.78
CA LYS A 112 -7.56 5.15 -17.84
C LYS A 112 -6.91 5.17 -19.23
N THR A 113 -5.81 5.90 -19.40
CA THR A 113 -5.07 5.95 -20.68
C THR A 113 -4.61 4.54 -21.09
N ILE A 114 -4.05 3.78 -20.16
CA ILE A 114 -3.64 2.40 -20.43
C ILE A 114 -4.85 1.53 -20.80
N TYR A 115 -5.98 1.67 -20.08
CA TYR A 115 -7.21 0.96 -20.43
C TYR A 115 -7.74 1.30 -21.82
N GLU A 116 -7.74 2.59 -22.21
CA GLU A 116 -8.14 3.00 -23.56
C GLU A 116 -7.22 2.40 -24.65
N ARG A 117 -5.92 2.31 -24.36
CA ARG A 117 -4.97 1.60 -25.24
C ARG A 117 -5.29 0.10 -25.33
N MET A 118 -5.67 -0.54 -24.24
CA MET A 118 -6.04 -1.96 -24.24
C MET A 118 -7.23 -2.31 -25.14
N LYS A 119 -8.03 -1.32 -25.54
CA LYS A 119 -9.13 -1.51 -26.49
C LYS A 119 -8.66 -1.80 -27.92
N TYR A 120 -7.39 -1.58 -28.20
CA TYR A 120 -6.82 -1.72 -29.55
C TYR A 120 -5.47 -2.43 -29.52
N ASP A 121 -5.22 -3.27 -30.51
CA ASP A 121 -3.89 -3.75 -30.85
C ASP A 121 -3.29 -2.88 -31.96
N ILE A 122 -2.01 -2.51 -31.80
CA ILE A 122 -1.23 -1.77 -32.80
C ILE A 122 -0.25 -2.72 -33.48
N ARG A 123 -0.17 -2.70 -34.80
CA ARG A 123 0.91 -3.33 -35.56
C ARG A 123 1.93 -2.29 -35.93
N ALA A 124 3.20 -2.56 -35.67
CA ALA A 124 4.27 -1.63 -36.01
C ALA A 124 5.46 -2.34 -36.62
N SER A 125 6.24 -1.56 -37.38
CA SER A 125 7.58 -1.90 -37.77
C SER A 125 8.55 -0.87 -37.17
N HIS A 126 9.80 -1.27 -36.88
CA HIS A 126 10.79 -0.37 -36.32
C HIS A 126 12.19 -0.56 -36.89
N VAL A 127 12.98 0.52 -36.82
CA VAL A 127 14.44 0.52 -36.95
C VAL A 127 15.01 0.88 -35.60
N LEU A 128 15.89 0.05 -35.05
CA LEU A 128 16.60 0.32 -33.80
C LEU A 128 18.05 0.65 -34.08
N ILE A 129 18.51 1.81 -33.62
CA ILE A 129 19.93 2.14 -33.48
C ILE A 129 20.28 2.05 -32.01
N LYS A 130 21.15 1.11 -31.65
CA LYS A 130 21.48 0.83 -30.23
C LYS A 130 22.24 2.00 -29.61
N CYS A 131 21.85 2.32 -28.38
CA CYS A 131 22.53 3.28 -27.54
C CYS A 131 22.07 3.08 -26.10
N GLY A 132 22.96 2.73 -25.19
CA GLY A 132 22.66 2.50 -23.79
C GLY A 132 22.26 3.77 -23.05
N GLU A 133 21.61 3.61 -21.88
CA GLU A 133 21.26 4.76 -21.01
C GLU A 133 22.49 5.41 -20.37
N THR A 134 23.61 4.70 -20.37
CA THR A 134 24.86 5.10 -19.73
C THR A 134 25.97 5.43 -20.75
N ASP A 135 25.64 5.50 -22.04
CA ASP A 135 26.55 5.87 -23.10
C ASP A 135 26.86 7.38 -23.05
N SER A 136 27.99 7.80 -23.66
CA SER A 136 28.40 9.19 -23.66
C SER A 136 27.41 10.09 -24.47
N PRO A 137 27.35 11.40 -24.18
CA PRO A 137 26.58 12.32 -24.98
C PRO A 137 26.96 12.30 -26.47
N ALA A 138 28.25 12.09 -26.79
CA ALA A 138 28.75 11.98 -28.19
C ALA A 138 28.21 10.72 -28.87
N ASP A 139 28.25 9.55 -28.19
CA ASP A 139 27.71 8.30 -28.73
C ASP A 139 26.19 8.41 -28.89
N THR A 140 25.53 9.07 -27.94
CA THR A 140 24.08 9.32 -27.98
C THR A 140 23.70 10.19 -29.18
N LEU A 141 24.47 11.24 -29.44
CA LEU A 141 24.27 12.10 -30.62
C LEU A 141 24.49 11.33 -31.91
N ALA A 142 25.59 10.58 -32.02
CA ALA A 142 25.89 9.78 -33.23
C ALA A 142 24.77 8.74 -33.49
N ALA A 143 24.25 8.08 -32.45
CA ALA A 143 23.12 7.15 -32.59
C ALA A 143 21.82 7.86 -33.05
N TYR A 144 21.56 9.07 -32.55
CA TYR A 144 20.43 9.88 -32.98
C TYR A 144 20.55 10.29 -34.44
N GLU A 145 21.72 10.79 -34.87
CA GLU A 145 21.99 11.18 -36.25
C GLU A 145 21.80 10.00 -37.20
N LYS A 146 22.34 8.83 -36.89
CA LYS A 146 22.13 7.60 -37.65
C LYS A 146 20.66 7.19 -37.74
N ALA A 147 19.89 7.36 -36.63
CA ALA A 147 18.45 7.12 -36.66
C ALA A 147 17.70 8.14 -37.52
N MET A 148 18.16 9.41 -37.54
CA MET A 148 17.62 10.43 -38.43
C MET A 148 17.89 10.12 -39.88
N GLU A 149 19.10 9.63 -40.25
CA GLU A 149 19.39 9.17 -41.63
C GLU A 149 18.39 8.09 -42.07
N ALA A 150 18.10 7.10 -41.18
CA ALA A 150 17.12 6.07 -41.51
C ALA A 150 15.71 6.66 -41.67
N TYR A 151 15.31 7.60 -40.80
CA TYR A 151 14.06 8.32 -40.91
C TYR A 151 13.93 9.08 -42.21
N ASP A 152 14.94 9.86 -42.57
CA ASP A 152 14.93 10.68 -43.82
C ASP A 152 14.87 9.80 -45.06
N GLU A 153 15.57 8.66 -45.10
CA GLU A 153 15.51 7.71 -46.23
C GLU A 153 14.09 7.12 -46.38
N ILE A 154 13.40 6.80 -45.25
CA ILE A 154 12.00 6.34 -45.27
C ILE A 154 11.09 7.47 -45.80
N MET A 155 11.27 8.71 -45.33
CA MET A 155 10.44 9.84 -45.72
C MET A 155 10.65 10.24 -47.19
N GLN A 156 11.80 9.91 -47.79
CA GLN A 156 12.06 10.05 -49.22
C GLN A 156 11.43 8.92 -50.05
N GLY A 157 10.74 7.96 -49.41
CA GLY A 157 9.98 6.92 -50.10
C GLY A 157 10.68 5.57 -50.20
N ALA A 158 11.81 5.37 -49.53
CA ALA A 158 12.43 4.04 -49.46
C ALA A 158 11.53 3.03 -48.75
N PRO A 159 11.47 1.78 -49.23
CA PRO A 159 10.69 0.72 -48.52
C PRO A 159 11.22 0.46 -47.12
N PHE A 160 10.33 0.50 -46.13
CA PHE A 160 10.70 0.39 -44.71
C PHE A 160 11.52 -0.86 -44.39
N ASP A 161 11.15 -2.02 -44.97
CA ASP A 161 11.83 -3.30 -44.79
C ASP A 161 13.30 -3.27 -45.31
N LYS A 162 13.59 -2.46 -46.35
CA LYS A 162 14.93 -2.28 -46.87
C LYS A 162 15.76 -1.40 -45.95
N VAL A 163 15.16 -0.28 -45.45
CA VAL A 163 15.81 0.62 -44.51
C VAL A 163 16.04 -0.11 -43.15
N ALA A 164 15.07 -0.87 -42.67
CA ALA A 164 15.24 -1.69 -41.49
C ALA A 164 16.39 -2.70 -41.65
N SER A 165 16.45 -3.39 -42.80
CA SER A 165 17.53 -4.36 -43.07
C SER A 165 18.91 -3.69 -43.18
N LYS A 166 18.98 -2.39 -43.57
CA LYS A 166 20.22 -1.63 -43.72
C LYS A 166 20.74 -1.05 -42.39
N TYR A 167 19.83 -0.49 -41.57
CA TYR A 167 20.20 0.33 -40.43
C TYR A 167 19.93 -0.35 -39.07
N SER A 168 18.90 -1.22 -38.98
CA SER A 168 18.46 -1.71 -37.70
C SER A 168 19.46 -2.69 -37.07
N GLU A 169 19.76 -2.43 -35.81
CA GLU A 169 20.62 -3.25 -34.98
C GLU A 169 19.83 -4.21 -34.05
N ASP A 170 18.51 -4.31 -34.29
CA ASP A 170 17.67 -5.32 -33.62
C ASP A 170 18.01 -6.70 -34.17
N PRO A 171 18.35 -7.69 -33.30
CA PRO A 171 18.69 -9.03 -33.75
C PRO A 171 17.58 -9.74 -34.56
N SER A 172 16.32 -9.36 -34.35
CA SER A 172 15.17 -9.95 -35.05
C SER A 172 15.03 -9.48 -36.50
N VAL A 173 15.66 -8.37 -36.87
CA VAL A 173 15.51 -7.75 -38.20
C VAL A 173 15.85 -8.69 -39.35
N ALA A 174 16.80 -9.60 -39.17
CA ALA A 174 17.17 -10.60 -40.18
C ALA A 174 15.98 -11.51 -40.58
N LYS A 175 15.02 -11.73 -39.68
CA LYS A 175 13.85 -12.58 -39.91
C LYS A 175 12.61 -11.75 -40.25
N ASN A 176 12.35 -10.68 -39.46
CA ASN A 176 11.11 -9.91 -39.55
C ASN A 176 11.21 -8.63 -40.37
N LYS A 177 12.41 -8.25 -40.80
CA LYS A 177 12.66 -7.00 -41.58
C LYS A 177 12.09 -5.75 -40.88
N GLY A 178 12.09 -5.76 -39.56
CA GLY A 178 11.60 -4.68 -38.73
C GLY A 178 10.13 -4.80 -38.30
N ASP A 179 9.31 -5.69 -38.89
CA ASP A 179 7.91 -5.90 -38.51
C ASP A 179 7.83 -6.69 -37.18
N ILE A 180 7.35 -6.03 -36.12
CA ILE A 180 7.20 -6.65 -34.79
C ILE A 180 5.80 -7.22 -34.56
N GLY A 181 4.92 -7.13 -35.57
CA GLY A 181 3.54 -7.61 -35.49
C GLY A 181 2.65 -6.74 -34.61
N TYR A 182 1.49 -7.28 -34.26
CA TYR A 182 0.56 -6.60 -33.34
C TYR A 182 1.02 -6.71 -31.89
N PHE A 183 0.74 -5.68 -31.08
CA PHE A 183 0.91 -5.67 -29.64
C PHE A 183 -0.20 -4.84 -28.99
N THR A 184 -0.49 -5.12 -27.72
CA THR A 184 -1.41 -4.34 -26.90
C THR A 184 -0.65 -3.54 -25.84
N ALA A 185 -1.37 -2.71 -25.07
CA ALA A 185 -0.79 -1.89 -24.00
C ALA A 185 0.02 -2.71 -22.99
N LEU A 186 1.09 -2.12 -22.47
CA LEU A 186 2.04 -2.69 -21.50
C LEU A 186 2.86 -3.90 -22.04
N GLN A 187 2.89 -4.11 -23.34
CA GLN A 187 3.73 -5.13 -23.97
C GLN A 187 5.03 -4.57 -24.54
N MET A 188 5.09 -3.25 -24.77
CA MET A 188 6.29 -2.56 -25.25
C MET A 188 6.84 -1.63 -24.17
N ILE A 189 8.10 -1.21 -24.34
CA ILE A 189 8.68 -0.18 -23.49
C ILE A 189 7.93 1.15 -23.68
N MET A 190 7.61 1.84 -22.58
CA MET A 190 6.68 2.98 -22.59
C MET A 190 6.95 4.06 -23.65
N PRO A 191 8.19 4.59 -23.84
CA PRO A 191 8.40 5.61 -24.87
C PRO A 191 8.08 5.12 -26.30
N PHE A 192 8.31 3.83 -26.56
CA PHE A 192 7.94 3.21 -27.85
C PHE A 192 6.42 3.07 -27.97
N GLU A 193 5.78 2.60 -26.89
CA GLU A 193 4.33 2.40 -26.84
C GLU A 193 3.60 3.74 -26.96
N ASP A 194 4.05 4.76 -26.22
CA ASP A 194 3.49 6.12 -26.30
C ASP A 194 3.52 6.66 -27.72
N ALA A 195 4.66 6.53 -28.40
CA ALA A 195 4.77 6.95 -29.79
C ALA A 195 3.80 6.19 -30.70
N ALA A 196 3.77 4.84 -30.60
CA ALA A 196 2.97 4.01 -31.49
C ALA A 196 1.45 4.23 -31.31
N TYR A 197 0.97 4.38 -30.07
CA TYR A 197 -0.46 4.62 -29.82
C TYR A 197 -0.93 6.02 -30.20
N ASN A 198 -0.03 7.02 -30.25
CA ASN A 198 -0.32 8.40 -30.64
C ASN A 198 -0.23 8.65 -32.14
N MET A 199 0.16 7.65 -32.95
CA MET A 199 0.33 7.75 -34.38
C MET A 199 -0.83 7.10 -35.13
N GLU A 200 -1.13 7.66 -36.34
CA GLU A 200 -2.07 7.06 -37.27
C GLU A 200 -1.44 5.93 -38.07
N VAL A 201 -2.27 5.04 -38.64
CA VAL A 201 -1.80 3.98 -39.54
C VAL A 201 -1.15 4.55 -40.79
N GLY A 202 0.09 4.17 -41.06
CA GLY A 202 0.93 4.67 -42.14
C GLY A 202 1.95 5.72 -41.73
N GLU A 203 1.79 6.32 -40.53
CA GLU A 203 2.67 7.35 -40.00
C GLU A 203 4.01 6.76 -39.54
N VAL A 204 5.08 7.59 -39.65
CA VAL A 204 6.45 7.26 -39.25
C VAL A 204 6.91 8.26 -38.18
N SER A 205 7.38 7.77 -37.03
CA SER A 205 7.90 8.63 -35.97
C SER A 205 9.28 9.20 -36.30
N LYS A 206 9.60 10.38 -35.77
CA LYS A 206 10.99 10.76 -35.53
C LYS A 206 11.66 9.77 -34.59
N PRO A 207 13.01 9.75 -34.48
CA PRO A 207 13.70 8.87 -33.54
C PRO A 207 13.19 9.01 -32.11
N VAL A 208 12.68 7.93 -31.55
CA VAL A 208 12.15 7.82 -30.16
C VAL A 208 13.20 7.19 -29.28
N ARG A 209 13.64 7.90 -28.23
CA ARG A 209 14.63 7.41 -27.28
C ARG A 209 14.03 6.40 -26.31
N THR A 210 14.69 5.26 -26.17
CA THR A 210 14.40 4.25 -25.15
C THR A 210 15.68 3.79 -24.48
N ARG A 211 15.59 2.94 -23.44
CA ARG A 211 16.78 2.34 -22.81
C ARG A 211 17.65 1.49 -23.76
N PHE A 212 17.10 1.07 -24.90
CA PHE A 212 17.82 0.26 -25.89
C PHE A 212 18.51 1.09 -26.97
N GLY A 213 18.09 2.34 -27.16
CA GLY A 213 18.57 3.21 -28.22
C GLY A 213 17.48 4.09 -28.81
N TYR A 214 17.67 4.47 -30.07
CA TYR A 214 16.72 5.25 -30.85
C TYR A 214 15.91 4.35 -31.77
N HIS A 215 14.60 4.50 -31.73
CA HIS A 215 13.68 3.77 -32.61
C HIS A 215 13.02 4.72 -33.61
N VAL A 216 13.06 4.38 -34.89
CA VAL A 216 12.16 4.95 -35.90
C VAL A 216 11.01 3.96 -36.07
N ILE A 217 9.79 4.38 -35.79
CA ILE A 217 8.62 3.51 -35.70
C ILE A 217 7.66 3.84 -36.82
N LYS A 218 7.12 2.83 -37.49
CA LYS A 218 6.01 2.97 -38.44
C LYS A 218 4.83 2.17 -37.96
N VAL A 219 3.68 2.80 -37.76
CA VAL A 219 2.43 2.10 -37.49
C VAL A 219 1.88 1.53 -38.79
N THR A 220 1.71 0.22 -38.86
CA THR A 220 1.27 -0.50 -40.07
C THR A 220 -0.14 -1.04 -39.96
N GLY A 221 -0.73 -1.03 -38.79
CA GLY A 221 -2.11 -1.46 -38.57
C GLY A 221 -2.64 -1.14 -37.18
N ARG A 222 -3.94 -1.02 -37.09
CA ARG A 222 -4.69 -0.89 -35.82
C ARG A 222 -5.94 -1.75 -35.92
N ARG A 223 -6.24 -2.52 -34.90
CA ARG A 223 -7.46 -3.32 -34.80
C ARG A 223 -8.06 -3.26 -33.40
N PRO A 224 -9.38 -3.45 -33.22
CA PRO A 224 -9.98 -3.62 -31.93
C PRO A 224 -9.35 -4.83 -31.20
N ASN A 225 -9.28 -4.76 -29.87
CA ASN A 225 -8.90 -5.91 -29.05
C ASN A 225 -10.08 -6.87 -28.96
N ASP A 226 -9.88 -8.07 -29.47
CA ASP A 226 -10.93 -9.12 -29.52
C ASP A 226 -11.18 -9.80 -28.16
N GLY A 227 -10.50 -9.35 -27.07
CA GLY A 227 -10.64 -9.98 -25.75
C GLY A 227 -9.96 -11.36 -25.64
N LYS A 228 -10.68 -12.33 -25.06
CA LYS A 228 -10.19 -13.71 -24.85
C LYS A 228 -11.18 -14.72 -25.39
N VAL A 229 -10.67 -15.80 -25.92
CA VAL A 229 -11.48 -16.93 -26.39
C VAL A 229 -11.19 -18.19 -25.58
N LEU A 230 -12.21 -19.01 -25.40
CA LEU A 230 -12.13 -20.35 -24.89
C LEU A 230 -12.43 -21.32 -26.02
N VAL A 231 -11.48 -22.18 -26.30
CA VAL A 231 -11.67 -23.21 -27.36
C VAL A 231 -11.31 -24.59 -26.83
N ALA A 232 -11.82 -25.59 -27.53
CA ALA A 232 -11.27 -26.94 -27.52
C ALA A 232 -10.59 -27.20 -28.86
N HIS A 233 -9.49 -27.97 -28.86
CA HIS A 233 -8.82 -28.35 -30.10
C HIS A 233 -8.52 -29.85 -30.21
N ILE A 234 -8.40 -30.32 -31.44
CA ILE A 234 -7.80 -31.58 -31.79
C ILE A 234 -6.55 -31.25 -32.60
N PHE A 235 -5.40 -31.78 -32.18
CA PHE A 235 -4.11 -31.42 -32.72
C PHE A 235 -3.38 -32.64 -33.29
N ARG A 236 -2.77 -32.49 -34.46
CA ARG A 236 -1.84 -33.44 -35.06
C ARG A 236 -0.51 -32.79 -35.32
N HIS A 237 0.50 -33.23 -34.60
CA HIS A 237 1.86 -32.69 -34.76
C HIS A 237 2.47 -33.02 -36.13
N ILE A 238 3.06 -32.04 -36.79
CA ILE A 238 3.85 -32.21 -38.01
C ILE A 238 5.30 -31.84 -37.71
N PRO A 239 6.21 -32.83 -37.56
CA PRO A 239 7.64 -32.57 -37.48
C PRO A 239 8.18 -31.86 -38.72
N GLN A 240 9.16 -30.94 -38.56
CA GLN A 240 9.74 -30.16 -39.67
C GLN A 240 10.28 -31.04 -40.83
N ASN A 241 10.69 -32.29 -40.56
CA ASN A 241 11.29 -33.21 -41.52
C ASN A 241 10.29 -34.25 -42.08
N MET A 242 8.98 -34.06 -41.84
CA MET A 242 7.97 -34.99 -42.32
C MET A 242 7.85 -34.94 -43.86
N SER A 243 7.72 -36.08 -44.49
CA SER A 243 7.52 -36.13 -45.94
C SER A 243 6.16 -35.50 -46.32
N LYS A 244 6.08 -34.94 -47.55
CA LYS A 244 4.80 -34.38 -48.06
C LYS A 244 3.69 -35.44 -48.11
N ALA A 245 4.03 -36.72 -48.41
CA ALA A 245 3.07 -37.81 -48.43
C ALA A 245 2.50 -38.11 -47.03
N ASP A 246 3.36 -38.12 -45.99
CA ASP A 246 2.91 -38.34 -44.61
C ASP A 246 2.09 -37.18 -44.07
N VAL A 247 2.41 -35.94 -44.46
CA VAL A 247 1.60 -34.76 -44.15
C VAL A 247 0.21 -34.90 -44.74
N GLU A 248 0.11 -35.37 -45.97
CA GLU A 248 -1.19 -35.58 -46.65
C GLU A 248 -2.03 -36.68 -45.98
N VAL A 249 -1.38 -37.78 -45.53
CA VAL A 249 -2.07 -38.79 -44.72
C VAL A 249 -2.62 -38.21 -43.43
N LYS A 250 -1.85 -37.37 -42.73
CA LYS A 250 -2.34 -36.70 -41.50
C LYS A 250 -3.49 -35.75 -41.79
N LYS A 251 -3.47 -35.02 -42.90
CA LYS A 251 -4.61 -34.19 -43.32
C LYS A 251 -5.87 -35.02 -43.55
N GLN A 252 -5.78 -36.11 -44.30
CA GLN A 252 -6.92 -37.00 -44.53
C GLN A 252 -7.47 -37.61 -43.24
N GLN A 253 -6.61 -37.92 -42.26
CA GLN A 253 -7.05 -38.34 -40.93
C GLN A 253 -7.82 -37.21 -40.22
N MET A 254 -7.35 -35.96 -40.28
CA MET A 254 -8.04 -34.84 -39.68
C MET A 254 -9.36 -34.53 -40.38
N ASP A 255 -9.41 -34.65 -41.72
CA ASP A 255 -10.67 -34.52 -42.48
C ASP A 255 -11.69 -35.60 -42.07
N SER A 256 -11.23 -36.85 -41.85
CA SER A 256 -12.11 -37.92 -41.36
C SER A 256 -12.65 -37.63 -39.96
N ILE A 257 -11.81 -37.11 -39.05
CA ILE A 257 -12.22 -36.69 -37.70
C ILE A 257 -13.24 -35.55 -37.79
N TYR A 258 -12.97 -34.52 -38.59
CA TYR A 258 -13.89 -33.41 -38.83
C TYR A 258 -15.25 -33.88 -39.33
N ASN A 259 -15.27 -34.74 -40.37
CA ASN A 259 -16.50 -35.28 -40.94
C ASN A 259 -17.32 -36.11 -39.92
N ALA A 260 -16.63 -36.84 -39.02
CA ALA A 260 -17.30 -37.53 -37.93
C ALA A 260 -17.95 -36.56 -36.94
N ILE A 261 -17.26 -35.45 -36.60
CA ILE A 261 -17.81 -34.43 -35.70
C ILE A 261 -19.01 -33.75 -36.35
N VAL A 262 -18.92 -33.36 -37.62
CA VAL A 262 -20.05 -32.76 -38.36
C VAL A 262 -21.24 -33.76 -38.46
N ALA A 263 -20.97 -35.05 -38.53
CA ALA A 263 -22.00 -36.07 -38.48
C ALA A 263 -22.57 -36.37 -37.09
N GLY A 264 -22.10 -35.66 -36.04
CA GLY A 264 -22.66 -35.71 -34.69
C GLY A 264 -21.80 -36.44 -33.64
N ALA A 265 -20.57 -36.82 -33.95
CA ALA A 265 -19.66 -37.37 -32.96
C ALA A 265 -19.28 -36.29 -31.91
N ASP A 266 -19.14 -36.72 -30.64
CA ASP A 266 -18.75 -35.81 -29.56
C ASP A 266 -17.32 -35.29 -29.74
N PHE A 267 -17.14 -33.98 -29.78
CA PHE A 267 -15.83 -33.34 -29.98
C PHE A 267 -14.83 -33.75 -28.90
N GLY A 268 -15.25 -33.80 -27.64
CA GLY A 268 -14.38 -34.13 -26.51
C GLY A 268 -13.88 -35.59 -26.58
N GLU A 269 -14.73 -36.54 -26.98
CA GLU A 269 -14.32 -37.94 -27.19
C GLU A 269 -13.35 -38.07 -28.38
N MET A 270 -13.59 -37.32 -29.44
CA MET A 270 -12.68 -37.28 -30.58
C MET A 270 -11.32 -36.69 -30.19
N ALA A 271 -11.32 -35.66 -29.37
CA ALA A 271 -10.08 -35.05 -28.84
C ALA A 271 -9.33 -36.04 -27.93
N ARG A 272 -10.01 -36.73 -27.02
CA ARG A 272 -9.39 -37.77 -26.15
C ARG A 272 -8.74 -38.88 -26.94
N THR A 273 -9.39 -39.29 -28.02
CA THR A 273 -8.99 -40.47 -28.81
C THR A 273 -7.88 -40.13 -29.80
N PHE A 274 -7.94 -38.94 -30.42
CA PHE A 274 -7.15 -38.64 -31.61
C PHE A 274 -6.20 -37.47 -31.47
N SER A 275 -6.26 -36.66 -30.42
CA SER A 275 -5.36 -35.55 -30.29
C SER A 275 -3.94 -35.94 -29.87
N ASP A 276 -2.92 -35.43 -30.54
CA ASP A 276 -1.51 -35.56 -30.14
C ASP A 276 -1.17 -34.65 -28.96
N ASP A 277 -1.99 -33.63 -28.64
CA ASP A 277 -1.90 -32.87 -27.39
C ASP A 277 -2.57 -33.65 -26.26
N LEU A 278 -1.78 -34.47 -25.60
CA LEU A 278 -2.25 -35.31 -24.48
C LEU A 278 -2.74 -34.52 -23.28
N ASN A 279 -2.28 -33.28 -23.10
CA ASN A 279 -2.66 -32.46 -21.94
C ASN A 279 -4.11 -31.98 -22.09
N SER A 280 -4.44 -31.30 -23.17
CA SER A 280 -5.82 -30.88 -23.45
C SER A 280 -6.71 -32.03 -23.85
N GLY A 281 -6.19 -33.04 -24.55
CA GLY A 281 -6.94 -34.24 -24.98
C GLY A 281 -7.66 -34.91 -23.81
N ARG A 282 -7.02 -35.10 -22.66
CA ARG A 282 -7.63 -35.69 -21.45
C ARG A 282 -8.86 -34.93 -20.96
N THR A 283 -8.92 -33.61 -21.19
CA THR A 283 -10.04 -32.75 -20.83
C THR A 283 -10.96 -32.42 -21.99
N GLY A 284 -10.97 -33.28 -23.03
CA GLY A 284 -11.81 -33.12 -24.23
C GLY A 284 -11.31 -32.01 -25.17
N GLY A 285 -10.02 -31.76 -25.17
CA GLY A 285 -9.36 -30.77 -26.01
C GLY A 285 -9.42 -29.32 -25.49
N LYS A 286 -10.02 -29.07 -24.32
CA LYS A 286 -10.17 -27.72 -23.78
C LYS A 286 -8.83 -27.08 -23.45
N LEU A 287 -8.62 -25.86 -23.97
CA LEU A 287 -7.49 -24.99 -23.64
C LEU A 287 -7.89 -23.94 -22.58
N PRO A 288 -6.92 -23.40 -21.84
CA PRO A 288 -7.18 -22.20 -21.02
C PRO A 288 -7.70 -21.03 -21.88
N TRP A 289 -8.36 -20.06 -21.25
CA TRP A 289 -8.67 -18.78 -21.89
C TRP A 289 -7.40 -18.12 -22.41
N PHE A 290 -7.39 -17.70 -23.68
CA PHE A 290 -6.25 -16.98 -24.25
C PHE A 290 -6.69 -15.78 -25.08
N GLY A 291 -5.84 -14.76 -25.08
CA GLY A 291 -5.94 -13.60 -25.95
C GLY A 291 -5.00 -13.73 -27.15
N ARG A 292 -4.94 -12.68 -27.96
CA ARG A 292 -4.00 -12.59 -29.07
C ARG A 292 -2.54 -12.65 -28.60
N ARG A 293 -1.64 -13.18 -29.44
CA ARG A 293 -0.20 -13.38 -29.19
C ARG A 293 0.17 -14.40 -28.10
N GLN A 294 -0.75 -15.25 -27.72
CA GLN A 294 -0.51 -16.33 -26.75
C GLN A 294 -0.32 -17.68 -27.41
N THR A 295 -0.61 -17.78 -28.73
CA THR A 295 -0.38 -18.98 -29.52
C THR A 295 0.07 -18.58 -30.95
N VAL A 296 0.14 -19.54 -31.87
CA VAL A 296 0.57 -19.26 -33.25
C VAL A 296 -0.52 -18.48 -34.01
N PRO A 297 -0.14 -17.51 -34.88
CA PRO A 297 -1.08 -16.60 -35.54
C PRO A 297 -2.24 -17.31 -36.25
N GLU A 298 -1.96 -18.38 -36.97
CA GLU A 298 -2.99 -19.14 -37.73
C GLU A 298 -4.04 -19.72 -36.80
N PHE A 299 -3.63 -20.19 -35.61
CA PHE A 299 -4.55 -20.71 -34.61
C PHE A 299 -5.42 -19.61 -33.99
N GLU A 300 -4.80 -18.49 -33.68
CA GLU A 300 -5.50 -17.31 -33.14
C GLU A 300 -6.51 -16.77 -34.16
N ASP A 301 -6.09 -16.57 -35.40
CA ASP A 301 -6.95 -16.01 -36.44
C ASP A 301 -8.18 -16.90 -36.67
N MET A 302 -8.00 -18.22 -36.67
CA MET A 302 -9.12 -19.15 -36.76
C MET A 302 -10.02 -19.02 -35.53
N ALA A 303 -9.47 -19.10 -34.29
CA ALA A 303 -10.24 -19.10 -33.06
C ALA A 303 -11.08 -17.80 -32.88
N PHE A 304 -10.50 -16.64 -33.27
CA PHE A 304 -11.20 -15.36 -33.14
C PHE A 304 -12.20 -15.10 -34.24
N SER A 305 -12.03 -15.68 -35.45
CA SER A 305 -12.97 -15.52 -36.58
C SER A 305 -14.25 -16.33 -36.42
N MET A 306 -14.24 -17.39 -35.60
CA MET A 306 -15.37 -18.34 -35.46
C MET A 306 -16.47 -17.77 -34.55
N LYS A 307 -17.71 -18.28 -34.71
CA LYS A 307 -18.81 -18.06 -33.78
C LYS A 307 -18.78 -19.09 -32.64
N ASP A 308 -19.35 -18.72 -31.50
CA ASP A 308 -19.45 -19.65 -30.38
C ASP A 308 -20.26 -20.92 -30.77
N GLY A 309 -19.72 -22.05 -30.38
CA GLY A 309 -20.26 -23.37 -30.77
C GLY A 309 -19.77 -23.90 -32.12
N GLU A 310 -19.16 -23.07 -32.96
CA GLU A 310 -18.69 -23.47 -34.30
C GLU A 310 -17.46 -24.39 -34.21
N VAL A 311 -17.35 -25.30 -35.18
CA VAL A 311 -16.20 -26.20 -35.37
C VAL A 311 -15.51 -25.84 -36.68
N SER A 312 -14.19 -25.59 -36.65
CA SER A 312 -13.42 -25.28 -37.85
C SER A 312 -13.19 -26.51 -38.72
N ALA A 313 -13.08 -26.34 -40.03
CA ALA A 313 -12.42 -27.32 -40.86
C ALA A 313 -10.94 -27.50 -40.42
N PRO A 314 -10.28 -28.60 -40.75
CA PRO A 314 -8.86 -28.79 -40.47
C PRO A 314 -8.02 -27.68 -41.13
N PHE A 315 -7.13 -27.06 -40.38
CA PHE A 315 -6.19 -26.04 -40.88
C PHE A 315 -4.78 -26.30 -40.40
N VAL A 316 -3.81 -25.79 -41.15
CA VAL A 316 -2.38 -26.00 -40.89
C VAL A 316 -1.78 -24.78 -40.21
N SER A 317 -0.94 -25.03 -39.20
CA SER A 317 -0.06 -24.03 -38.58
C SER A 317 1.40 -24.51 -38.66
N PRO A 318 2.38 -23.67 -38.26
CA PRO A 318 3.80 -24.09 -38.22
C PRO A 318 4.09 -25.29 -37.32
N ILE A 319 3.20 -25.65 -36.41
CA ILE A 319 3.37 -26.73 -35.45
C ILE A 319 2.57 -28.00 -35.78
N GLY A 320 1.60 -27.91 -36.69
CA GLY A 320 0.79 -29.07 -37.08
C GLY A 320 -0.57 -28.71 -37.65
N ILE A 321 -1.50 -29.68 -37.61
CA ILE A 321 -2.87 -29.55 -38.11
C ILE A 321 -3.82 -29.48 -36.90
N HIS A 322 -4.79 -28.58 -36.99
CA HIS A 322 -5.76 -28.33 -35.93
C HIS A 322 -7.20 -28.43 -36.43
N ILE A 323 -8.10 -28.88 -35.57
CA ILE A 323 -9.53 -28.63 -35.63
C ILE A 323 -9.89 -27.93 -34.34
N ILE A 324 -10.58 -26.78 -34.40
CA ILE A 324 -10.97 -25.99 -33.24
C ILE A 324 -12.49 -26.03 -33.08
N LYS A 325 -12.98 -26.18 -31.86
CA LYS A 325 -14.34 -25.87 -31.46
C LYS A 325 -14.31 -24.63 -30.57
N LYS A 326 -14.89 -23.52 -31.02
CA LYS A 326 -15.04 -22.34 -30.17
C LYS A 326 -16.13 -22.60 -29.13
N ILE A 327 -15.79 -22.38 -27.85
CA ILE A 327 -16.70 -22.64 -26.73
C ILE A 327 -17.35 -21.36 -26.25
N ASP A 328 -16.53 -20.32 -26.11
CA ASP A 328 -16.99 -19.05 -25.52
C ASP A 328 -16.03 -17.90 -25.89
N HIS A 329 -16.50 -16.68 -25.75
CA HIS A 329 -15.74 -15.44 -25.99
C HIS A 329 -16.01 -14.42 -24.90
N LYS A 330 -14.97 -13.82 -24.37
CA LYS A 330 -15.04 -12.72 -23.40
C LYS A 330 -14.43 -11.45 -24.01
N PRO A 331 -15.20 -10.38 -24.16
CA PRO A 331 -14.65 -9.09 -24.54
C PRO A 331 -13.69 -8.59 -23.45
N LEU A 332 -12.99 -7.47 -23.73
CA LEU A 332 -12.23 -6.76 -22.69
C LEU A 332 -13.18 -6.39 -21.55
N GLU A 333 -12.79 -6.72 -20.31
CA GLU A 333 -13.59 -6.40 -19.12
C GLU A 333 -13.78 -4.88 -18.98
N PRO A 334 -14.90 -4.39 -18.39
CA PRO A 334 -15.11 -2.97 -18.12
C PRO A 334 -13.99 -2.37 -17.28
N PHE A 335 -13.78 -1.04 -17.39
CA PHE A 335 -12.70 -0.34 -16.70
C PHE A 335 -12.65 -0.63 -15.19
N GLU A 336 -13.80 -0.59 -14.52
CA GLU A 336 -13.85 -0.79 -13.05
C GLU A 336 -13.39 -2.19 -12.62
N GLU A 337 -13.62 -3.21 -13.45
CA GLU A 337 -13.14 -4.57 -13.21
C GLU A 337 -11.66 -4.73 -13.55
N LYS A 338 -11.18 -4.00 -14.57
CA LYS A 338 -9.81 -4.09 -15.08
C LYS A 338 -8.83 -3.19 -14.35
N LYS A 339 -9.29 -2.13 -13.69
CA LYS A 339 -8.49 -1.10 -13.04
C LYS A 339 -7.41 -1.69 -12.11
N GLY A 340 -7.79 -2.58 -11.20
CA GLY A 340 -6.83 -3.18 -10.25
C GLY A 340 -5.75 -4.04 -10.92
N GLU A 341 -6.08 -4.71 -12.05
CA GLU A 341 -5.08 -5.47 -12.82
C GLU A 341 -4.08 -4.53 -13.49
N ILE A 342 -4.56 -3.41 -14.05
CA ILE A 342 -3.69 -2.39 -14.69
C ILE A 342 -2.77 -1.77 -13.64
N GLU A 343 -3.28 -1.35 -12.49
CA GLU A 343 -2.49 -0.80 -11.39
C GLU A 343 -1.38 -1.78 -10.94
N ASN A 344 -1.71 -3.06 -10.78
CA ASN A 344 -0.74 -4.10 -10.46
C ASN A 344 0.30 -4.31 -11.56
N MET A 345 -0.07 -4.19 -12.82
CA MET A 345 0.88 -4.28 -13.95
C MET A 345 1.81 -3.09 -13.96
N LEU A 346 1.30 -1.86 -13.80
CA LEU A 346 2.09 -0.64 -13.71
C LEU A 346 3.11 -0.73 -12.56
N TYR A 347 2.67 -1.15 -11.37
CA TYR A 347 3.56 -1.35 -10.23
C TYR A 347 4.68 -2.36 -10.53
N ARG A 348 4.34 -3.53 -11.11
CA ARG A 348 5.35 -4.56 -11.45
C ARG A 348 6.37 -4.11 -12.50
N PHE A 349 5.99 -3.20 -13.39
CA PHE A 349 6.88 -2.64 -14.40
C PHE A 349 7.61 -1.37 -13.94
N GLY A 350 7.35 -0.89 -12.70
CA GLY A 350 7.93 0.36 -12.19
C GLY A 350 7.43 1.60 -12.93
N LEU A 351 6.18 1.56 -13.39
CA LEU A 351 5.50 2.61 -14.15
C LEU A 351 4.40 3.30 -13.33
N ASP A 352 4.37 3.05 -12.05
CA ASP A 352 3.37 3.57 -11.12
C ASP A 352 3.74 4.94 -10.50
N ASN A 353 4.71 5.65 -11.09
CA ASN A 353 5.22 6.94 -10.61
C ASN A 353 4.65 8.16 -11.36
N LYS A 354 3.60 7.98 -12.16
CA LYS A 354 3.09 9.06 -13.02
C LYS A 354 2.59 10.26 -12.25
N GLY A 355 1.85 10.03 -11.18
CA GLY A 355 1.38 11.11 -10.30
C GLY A 355 2.51 11.89 -9.64
N GLU A 356 3.62 11.23 -9.29
CA GLU A 356 4.81 11.89 -8.77
C GLU A 356 5.49 12.75 -9.84
N GLU A 357 5.68 12.24 -11.06
CA GLU A 357 6.25 12.98 -12.18
C GLU A 357 5.45 14.25 -12.49
N VAL A 358 4.12 14.14 -12.56
CA VAL A 358 3.22 15.27 -12.84
C VAL A 358 3.28 16.29 -11.69
N LEU A 359 3.30 15.82 -10.46
CA LEU A 359 3.44 16.68 -9.28
C LEU A 359 4.77 17.45 -9.32
N ILE A 360 5.90 16.77 -9.54
CA ILE A 360 7.23 17.39 -9.63
C ILE A 360 7.24 18.46 -10.74
N ALA A 361 6.71 18.15 -11.91
CA ALA A 361 6.66 19.09 -13.02
C ALA A 361 5.83 20.35 -12.69
N ARG A 362 4.71 20.20 -11.98
CA ARG A 362 3.87 21.32 -11.51
C ARG A 362 4.59 22.14 -10.44
N LEU A 363 5.12 21.49 -9.40
CA LEU A 363 5.80 22.13 -8.29
C LEU A 363 7.10 22.84 -8.72
N SER A 364 7.83 22.26 -9.68
CA SER A 364 9.02 22.90 -10.26
C SER A 364 8.72 24.29 -10.83
N LYS A 365 7.55 24.44 -11.47
CA LYS A 365 7.09 25.75 -11.96
C LYS A 365 6.60 26.64 -10.85
N GLU A 366 5.79 26.10 -9.93
CA GLU A 366 5.21 26.82 -8.80
C GLU A 366 6.29 27.42 -7.90
N TYR A 367 7.35 26.67 -7.61
CA TYR A 367 8.45 27.06 -6.75
C TYR A 367 9.62 27.72 -7.47
N GLY A 368 9.51 27.96 -8.77
CA GLY A 368 10.51 28.65 -9.56
C GLY A 368 11.85 27.92 -9.60
N LEU A 369 11.83 26.58 -9.86
CA LEU A 369 13.05 25.81 -10.03
C LEU A 369 13.87 26.36 -11.20
N SER A 370 15.06 26.90 -10.91
CA SER A 370 15.92 27.47 -11.96
C SER A 370 16.56 26.36 -12.84
N PRO A 371 17.01 26.70 -14.06
CA PRO A 371 17.93 25.84 -14.79
C PRO A 371 19.19 25.51 -13.99
N VAL A 372 19.85 24.41 -14.32
CA VAL A 372 21.16 24.08 -13.72
C VAL A 372 22.21 25.07 -14.22
N ASN A 373 23.04 25.58 -13.31
CA ASN A 373 24.21 26.37 -13.65
C ASN A 373 25.23 25.49 -14.39
N GLU A 374 25.47 25.82 -15.65
CA GLU A 374 26.31 25.01 -16.53
C GLU A 374 27.76 24.95 -16.09
N GLU A 375 28.33 26.08 -15.61
CA GLU A 375 29.71 26.11 -15.11
C GLU A 375 29.86 25.18 -13.89
N ALA A 376 28.96 25.30 -12.93
CA ALA A 376 28.98 24.44 -11.74
C ALA A 376 28.75 22.95 -12.09
N ARG A 377 27.94 22.65 -13.11
CA ARG A 377 27.72 21.27 -13.63
C ARG A 377 29.00 20.72 -14.25
N GLN A 378 29.69 21.51 -15.10
CA GLN A 378 30.93 21.09 -15.72
C GLN A 378 32.02 20.78 -14.68
N GLU A 379 32.09 21.56 -13.61
CA GLU A 379 33.00 21.26 -12.50
C GLU A 379 32.69 19.93 -11.82
N LEU A 380 31.40 19.59 -11.58
CA LEU A 380 31.01 18.31 -11.01
C LEU A 380 31.54 17.13 -11.88
N ILE A 381 31.51 17.31 -13.21
CA ILE A 381 32.04 16.30 -14.13
C ILE A 381 33.56 16.20 -14.01
N ALA A 382 34.26 17.33 -13.80
CA ALA A 382 35.72 17.42 -13.76
C ALA A 382 36.33 17.00 -12.41
N PHE A 383 35.57 17.00 -11.30
CA PHE A 383 36.09 16.59 -9.99
C PHE A 383 36.59 15.15 -9.99
N ALA A 384 37.84 14.94 -9.52
CA ALA A 384 38.48 13.62 -9.38
C ALA A 384 38.24 12.69 -10.60
N PRO A 385 38.82 13.01 -11.79
CA PRO A 385 38.67 12.17 -12.96
C PRO A 385 39.12 10.72 -12.65
N GLY A 386 38.28 9.74 -12.92
CA GLY A 386 38.56 8.34 -12.64
C GLY A 386 38.04 7.81 -11.29
N ALA A 387 37.66 8.68 -10.35
CA ALA A 387 36.97 8.28 -9.13
C ALA A 387 35.49 7.97 -9.41
N VAL A 388 34.91 7.06 -8.61
CA VAL A 388 33.46 6.80 -8.66
C VAL A 388 32.72 7.99 -8.04
N ILE A 389 31.63 8.44 -8.70
CA ILE A 389 30.80 9.53 -8.19
C ILE A 389 30.23 9.10 -6.82
N GLY A 390 30.44 9.95 -5.80
CA GLY A 390 29.97 9.70 -4.44
C GLY A 390 30.95 8.92 -3.56
N ASP A 391 32.08 8.45 -4.08
CA ASP A 391 33.14 7.86 -3.26
C ASP A 391 33.96 8.91 -2.49
N GLU A 392 34.82 8.47 -1.58
CA GLU A 392 35.61 9.36 -0.73
C GLU A 392 36.53 10.30 -1.54
N ALA A 393 37.13 9.79 -2.65
CA ALA A 393 38.00 10.58 -3.51
C ALA A 393 37.22 11.69 -4.24
N TYR A 394 36.04 11.37 -4.76
CA TYR A 394 35.14 12.35 -5.37
C TYR A 394 34.68 13.40 -4.37
N LEU A 395 34.21 12.97 -3.19
CA LEU A 395 33.71 13.87 -2.13
C LEU A 395 34.84 14.75 -1.57
N LYS A 396 36.05 14.21 -1.47
CA LYS A 396 37.23 15.02 -1.07
C LYS A 396 37.61 16.07 -2.11
N ALA A 397 37.57 15.73 -3.40
CA ALA A 397 37.83 16.66 -4.49
C ALA A 397 36.76 17.76 -4.58
N LEU A 398 35.49 17.40 -4.36
CA LEU A 398 34.38 18.35 -4.21
C LEU A 398 34.59 19.32 -3.05
N GLY A 399 35.13 18.81 -1.94
CA GLY A 399 35.56 19.61 -0.77
C GLY A 399 34.41 20.42 -0.17
N SER A 400 34.67 21.72 0.02
CA SER A 400 33.72 22.68 0.56
C SER A 400 33.17 23.64 -0.53
N SER A 401 33.02 23.14 -1.77
CA SER A 401 32.53 23.98 -2.88
C SER A 401 31.09 24.47 -2.62
N ASP A 402 30.90 25.78 -2.57
CA ASP A 402 29.63 26.46 -2.35
C ASP A 402 28.98 26.92 -3.66
N LYS A 403 29.52 26.52 -4.83
CA LYS A 403 28.93 26.94 -6.09
C LYS A 403 27.49 26.46 -6.22
N THR A 404 26.62 27.41 -6.51
CA THR A 404 25.19 27.15 -6.69
C THR A 404 24.95 26.39 -7.97
N LEU A 405 24.29 25.24 -7.88
CA LEU A 405 23.83 24.41 -9.02
C LEU A 405 22.49 24.89 -9.56
N PHE A 406 21.57 25.20 -8.69
CA PHE A 406 20.24 25.72 -9.01
C PHE A 406 19.59 26.37 -7.79
N THR A 407 18.49 27.08 -8.00
CA THR A 407 17.65 27.64 -6.94
C THR A 407 16.25 27.05 -6.99
N LEU A 408 15.61 26.94 -5.82
CA LEU A 408 14.23 26.48 -5.65
C LEU A 408 13.59 27.26 -4.51
N ALA A 409 12.47 27.90 -4.72
CA ALA A 409 11.77 28.72 -3.70
C ALA A 409 12.68 29.75 -3.01
N GLY A 410 13.62 30.34 -3.78
CA GLY A 410 14.60 31.31 -3.25
C GLY A 410 15.77 30.72 -2.47
N LYS A 411 15.80 29.39 -2.26
CA LYS A 411 16.92 28.68 -1.64
C LYS A 411 17.92 28.23 -2.71
N GLU A 412 19.21 28.42 -2.46
CA GLU A 412 20.29 27.91 -3.26
C GLU A 412 20.62 26.46 -2.89
N TYR A 413 20.86 25.64 -3.92
CA TYR A 413 21.36 24.27 -3.79
C TYR A 413 22.73 24.19 -4.45
N THR A 414 23.71 23.77 -3.68
CA THR A 414 25.12 23.86 -4.04
C THR A 414 25.69 22.51 -4.50
N GLN A 415 26.91 22.54 -5.04
CA GLN A 415 27.68 21.35 -5.32
C GLN A 415 27.90 20.49 -4.06
N GLN A 416 28.03 21.10 -2.88
CA GLN A 416 28.15 20.38 -1.61
C GLN A 416 26.85 19.65 -1.25
N ASP A 417 25.68 20.24 -1.51
CA ASP A 417 24.38 19.57 -1.33
C ASP A 417 24.27 18.33 -2.23
N PHE A 418 24.70 18.49 -3.49
CA PHE A 418 24.79 17.36 -4.42
C PHE A 418 25.77 16.29 -3.92
N GLY A 419 26.91 16.67 -3.39
CA GLY A 419 27.88 15.75 -2.78
C GLY A 419 27.27 14.92 -1.66
N ARG A 420 26.51 15.54 -0.77
CA ARG A 420 25.76 14.84 0.29
C ARG A 420 24.74 13.84 -0.29
N PHE A 421 24.00 14.27 -1.29
CA PHE A 421 23.01 13.41 -1.95
C PHE A 421 23.65 12.18 -2.60
N VAL A 422 24.72 12.33 -3.38
CA VAL A 422 25.33 11.20 -4.10
C VAL A 422 26.04 10.22 -3.16
N LYS A 423 26.52 10.67 -2.00
CA LYS A 423 27.10 9.82 -0.95
C LYS A 423 26.10 8.76 -0.48
N ASP A 424 24.85 9.16 -0.30
CA ASP A 424 23.79 8.29 0.22
C ASP A 424 23.03 7.54 -0.88
N TYR A 425 23.14 7.98 -2.14
CA TYR A 425 22.36 7.46 -3.26
C TYR A 425 23.03 6.32 -4.01
N THR A 426 24.35 6.37 -4.26
CA THR A 426 25.00 5.38 -5.12
C THR A 426 26.43 5.03 -4.70
N HIS A 427 26.74 3.73 -4.83
CA HIS A 427 28.10 3.18 -4.74
C HIS A 427 28.46 2.38 -5.99
N LYS A 428 27.72 2.57 -7.11
CA LYS A 428 27.87 1.78 -8.33
C LYS A 428 28.62 2.56 -9.42
N LYS A 429 29.32 1.84 -10.29
CA LYS A 429 29.88 2.40 -11.53
C LYS A 429 28.71 2.71 -12.47
N LEU A 430 28.59 3.99 -12.88
CA LEU A 430 27.40 4.53 -13.56
C LEU A 430 27.59 4.76 -15.08
N GLY A 431 28.59 4.14 -15.71
CA GLY A 431 28.87 4.30 -17.14
C GLY A 431 29.64 5.58 -17.45
N ASP A 432 29.26 6.28 -18.53
CA ASP A 432 29.86 7.58 -18.88
C ASP A 432 29.61 8.60 -17.75
N ARG A 433 30.65 9.38 -17.46
CA ARG A 433 30.64 10.26 -16.30
C ARG A 433 29.69 11.45 -16.43
N GLU A 434 29.67 12.06 -17.62
CA GLU A 434 28.79 13.20 -17.87
C GLU A 434 27.33 12.76 -17.83
N THR A 435 27.01 11.67 -18.47
CA THR A 435 25.69 11.06 -18.47
C THR A 435 25.26 10.70 -17.03
N ALA A 436 26.13 10.12 -16.27
CA ALA A 436 25.87 9.77 -14.86
C ALA A 436 25.57 11.01 -14.01
N ILE A 437 26.35 12.08 -14.14
CA ILE A 437 26.12 13.32 -13.39
C ILE A 437 24.80 13.98 -13.81
N ASN A 438 24.49 14.01 -15.10
CA ASN A 438 23.24 14.57 -15.60
C ASN A 438 22.03 13.82 -15.03
N ASN A 439 22.07 12.50 -15.02
CA ASN A 439 21.02 11.65 -14.44
C ASN A 439 20.88 11.86 -12.92
N LEU A 440 22.00 11.90 -12.19
CA LEU A 440 22.01 12.16 -10.76
C LEU A 440 21.52 13.57 -10.42
N LEU A 441 21.88 14.59 -11.20
CA LEU A 441 21.38 15.95 -11.03
C LEU A 441 19.87 16.02 -11.24
N LYS A 442 19.33 15.31 -12.24
CA LYS A 442 17.89 15.24 -12.42
C LYS A 442 17.21 14.66 -11.18
N VAL A 443 17.65 13.49 -10.69
CA VAL A 443 17.10 12.86 -9.49
C VAL A 443 17.24 13.75 -8.25
N PHE A 444 18.39 14.43 -8.11
CA PHE A 444 18.62 15.36 -7.01
C PHE A 444 17.65 16.53 -7.02
N ARG A 445 17.42 17.14 -8.19
CA ARG A 445 16.47 18.24 -8.36
C ARG A 445 15.03 17.79 -8.05
N ASP A 446 14.62 16.63 -8.58
CA ASP A 446 13.30 16.05 -8.34
C ASP A 446 13.09 15.82 -6.84
N LYS A 447 14.10 15.25 -6.16
CA LYS A 447 14.09 15.08 -4.72
C LYS A 447 13.99 16.42 -3.95
N CYS A 448 14.74 17.43 -4.36
CA CYS A 448 14.68 18.74 -3.69
C CYS A 448 13.30 19.38 -3.81
N VAL A 449 12.61 19.22 -4.95
CA VAL A 449 11.24 19.70 -5.15
C VAL A 449 10.27 18.99 -4.20
N LEU A 450 10.36 17.67 -4.09
CA LEU A 450 9.51 16.88 -3.18
C LEU A 450 9.82 17.15 -1.72
N ASP A 451 11.10 17.24 -1.33
CA ASP A 451 11.51 17.57 0.04
C ASP A 451 11.01 18.97 0.47
N TYR A 452 11.02 19.94 -0.48
CA TYR A 452 10.49 21.27 -0.20
C TYR A 452 8.97 21.22 -0.01
N GLU A 453 8.21 20.57 -0.91
CA GLU A 453 6.76 20.37 -0.73
C GLU A 453 6.46 19.66 0.58
N ASP A 454 7.19 18.56 0.91
CA ASP A 454 7.02 17.85 2.18
C ASP A 454 7.18 18.78 3.38
N SER A 455 8.14 19.68 3.34
CA SER A 455 8.38 20.66 4.40
C SER A 455 7.26 21.72 4.54
N GLN A 456 6.40 21.85 3.54
CA GLN A 456 5.31 22.82 3.51
C GLN A 456 3.93 22.19 3.80
N LEU A 457 3.84 20.87 3.97
CA LEU A 457 2.54 20.17 4.04
C LEU A 457 1.66 20.70 5.18
N GLU A 458 2.21 20.93 6.35
CA GLU A 458 1.47 21.45 7.51
C GLU A 458 0.96 22.88 7.28
N ASN A 459 1.70 23.69 6.51
CA ASN A 459 1.32 25.08 6.22
C ASN A 459 0.35 25.18 5.04
N LYS A 460 0.51 24.31 4.05
CA LYS A 460 -0.20 24.35 2.76
C LYS A 460 -1.55 23.63 2.82
N TYR A 461 -1.63 22.55 3.61
CA TYR A 461 -2.80 21.70 3.68
C TYR A 461 -3.38 21.61 5.10
N PRO A 462 -4.44 22.37 5.42
CA PRO A 462 -5.07 22.33 6.75
C PRO A 462 -5.51 20.91 7.16
N SER A 463 -5.94 20.08 6.20
CA SER A 463 -6.29 18.68 6.47
C SER A 463 -5.10 17.85 6.95
N PHE A 464 -3.91 18.09 6.39
CA PHE A 464 -2.68 17.45 6.84
C PHE A 464 -2.30 17.90 8.26
N ALA A 465 -2.30 19.21 8.50
CA ALA A 465 -2.00 19.78 9.82
C ALA A 465 -2.94 19.23 10.90
N ASN A 466 -4.24 19.19 10.62
CA ASN A 466 -5.24 18.68 11.55
C ASN A 466 -5.06 17.19 11.86
N LEU A 467 -4.78 16.36 10.84
CA LEU A 467 -4.49 14.95 11.05
C LEU A 467 -3.22 14.73 11.87
N MET A 468 -2.19 15.50 11.61
CA MET A 468 -0.94 15.44 12.39
C MET A 468 -1.15 15.85 13.85
N GLN A 469 -1.92 16.92 14.10
CA GLN A 469 -2.25 17.37 15.45
C GLN A 469 -3.11 16.32 16.19
N GLU A 470 -4.12 15.78 15.53
CA GLU A 470 -4.97 14.73 16.10
C GLU A 470 -4.15 13.49 16.50
N TYR A 471 -3.26 13.06 15.62
CA TYR A 471 -2.43 11.88 15.89
C TYR A 471 -1.44 12.15 17.03
N ARG A 472 -0.81 13.32 17.04
CA ARG A 472 0.07 13.76 18.11
C ARG A 472 -0.63 13.74 19.46
N ASP A 473 -1.78 14.38 19.54
CA ASP A 473 -2.57 14.45 20.77
C ASP A 473 -3.10 13.07 21.18
N GLY A 474 -3.41 12.23 20.21
CA GLY A 474 -3.82 10.84 20.44
C GLY A 474 -2.75 9.98 21.11
N ILE A 475 -1.50 10.04 20.65
CA ILE A 475 -0.37 9.34 21.28
C ILE A 475 -0.18 9.85 22.72
N LEU A 476 -0.17 11.17 22.92
CA LEU A 476 0.00 11.76 24.24
C LEU A 476 -1.11 11.35 25.20
N LEU A 477 -2.37 11.40 24.74
CA LEU A 477 -3.53 10.96 25.53
C LEU A 477 -3.42 9.48 25.91
N PHE A 478 -3.04 8.62 24.95
CA PHE A 478 -2.90 7.19 25.20
C PHE A 478 -1.82 6.91 26.26
N ASP A 479 -0.62 7.46 26.07
CA ASP A 479 0.51 7.20 26.95
C ASP A 479 0.26 7.70 28.38
N ILE A 480 -0.28 8.90 28.55
CA ILE A 480 -0.56 9.45 29.86
C ILE A 480 -1.74 8.73 30.55
N SER A 481 -2.78 8.34 29.78
CA SER A 481 -3.91 7.58 30.33
C SER A 481 -3.47 6.18 30.76
N ASN A 482 -2.55 5.55 30.01
CA ASN A 482 -1.96 4.28 30.39
C ASN A 482 -1.26 4.39 31.74
N GLN A 483 -0.40 5.39 31.94
CA GLN A 483 0.35 5.61 33.17
C GLN A 483 -0.56 5.97 34.37
N MET A 484 -1.53 6.86 34.15
CA MET A 484 -2.33 7.42 35.23
C MET A 484 -3.53 6.55 35.62
N VAL A 485 -4.04 5.73 34.68
CA VAL A 485 -5.28 4.97 34.91
C VAL A 485 -5.09 3.47 34.70
N TRP A 486 -4.67 3.02 33.50
CA TRP A 486 -4.76 1.61 33.15
C TRP A 486 -3.70 0.76 33.85
N ASP A 487 -2.43 1.18 33.80
CA ASP A 487 -1.34 0.51 34.51
C ASP A 487 -1.59 0.56 36.04
N LYS A 488 -2.01 1.72 36.53
CA LYS A 488 -2.31 1.91 37.92
C LYS A 488 -3.46 0.98 38.39
N ALA A 489 -4.54 0.89 37.60
CA ALA A 489 -5.67 -0.01 37.93
C ALA A 489 -5.28 -1.49 37.93
N SER A 490 -4.25 -1.89 37.23
CA SER A 490 -3.75 -3.26 37.16
C SER A 490 -2.73 -3.60 38.27
N THR A 491 -1.96 -2.61 38.72
CA THR A 491 -0.81 -2.78 39.65
C THR A 491 -1.08 -2.32 41.07
N ASP A 492 -2.02 -1.40 41.28
CA ASP A 492 -2.37 -0.83 42.57
C ASP A 492 -3.30 -1.78 43.34
N ILE A 493 -2.72 -2.83 43.91
CA ILE A 493 -3.46 -3.85 44.67
C ILE A 493 -4.17 -3.24 45.90
N GLU A 494 -3.52 -2.33 46.60
CA GLU A 494 -4.07 -1.67 47.79
C GLU A 494 -5.25 -0.77 47.42
N GLY A 495 -5.09 0.04 46.41
CA GLY A 495 -6.14 0.95 45.95
C GLY A 495 -7.40 0.22 45.46
N ILE A 496 -7.25 -0.85 44.67
CA ILE A 496 -8.42 -1.64 44.22
C ILE A 496 -9.11 -2.39 45.37
N GLU A 497 -8.35 -2.85 46.37
CA GLU A 497 -8.95 -3.46 47.58
C GLU A 497 -9.74 -2.44 48.39
N GLU A 498 -9.20 -1.25 48.60
CA GLU A 498 -9.91 -0.18 49.29
C GLU A 498 -11.16 0.26 48.55
N PHE A 499 -11.03 0.45 47.25
CA PHE A 499 -12.15 0.79 46.37
C PHE A 499 -13.25 -0.27 46.45
N PHE A 500 -12.88 -1.54 46.38
CA PHE A 500 -13.83 -2.63 46.52
C PHE A 500 -14.51 -2.64 47.90
N LYS A 501 -13.76 -2.47 49.01
CA LYS A 501 -14.31 -2.40 50.37
C LYS A 501 -15.35 -1.28 50.50
N LYS A 502 -15.07 -0.08 49.96
CA LYS A 502 -15.99 1.07 50.00
C LYS A 502 -17.26 0.83 49.16
N ASN A 503 -17.10 0.16 48.01
CA ASN A 503 -18.15 -0.02 47.01
C ASN A 503 -18.78 -1.44 47.03
N LYS A 504 -18.45 -2.27 48.00
CA LYS A 504 -18.83 -3.68 48.06
C LYS A 504 -20.33 -3.93 47.90
N LYS A 505 -21.19 -2.99 48.33
CA LYS A 505 -22.64 -3.08 48.21
C LYS A 505 -23.15 -3.09 46.76
N ASN A 506 -22.35 -2.60 45.85
CA ASN A 506 -22.67 -2.52 44.41
C ASN A 506 -22.43 -3.87 43.70
N TYR A 507 -21.60 -4.73 44.30
CA TYR A 507 -21.23 -6.03 43.73
C TYR A 507 -22.09 -7.15 44.34
N LYS A 508 -23.13 -7.55 43.63
CA LYS A 508 -24.08 -8.59 44.00
C LYS A 508 -24.15 -9.65 42.92
N TRP A 509 -24.47 -10.83 43.31
CA TRP A 509 -24.78 -11.95 42.43
C TRP A 509 -26.25 -12.35 42.51
N ASP A 510 -26.84 -12.58 41.36
CA ASP A 510 -28.25 -13.05 41.30
C ASP A 510 -28.37 -14.53 41.69
N THR A 511 -27.29 -15.29 41.52
CA THR A 511 -27.23 -16.73 41.86
C THR A 511 -26.04 -17.04 42.78
N PRO A 512 -26.14 -18.09 43.60
CA PRO A 512 -25.00 -18.53 44.41
C PRO A 512 -23.83 -18.98 43.55
N HIS A 513 -22.61 -18.62 43.96
CA HIS A 513 -21.36 -19.02 43.33
C HIS A 513 -20.58 -19.94 44.24
N PHE A 514 -19.86 -20.90 43.67
CA PHE A 514 -18.90 -21.73 44.40
C PHE A 514 -17.49 -21.25 44.11
N ARG A 515 -16.81 -20.70 45.12
CA ARG A 515 -15.39 -20.37 45.04
C ARG A 515 -14.57 -21.56 45.49
N GLY A 516 -13.84 -22.20 44.58
CA GLY A 516 -13.14 -23.42 44.90
C GLY A 516 -12.24 -23.96 43.80
N ILE A 517 -11.81 -25.17 44.03
CA ILE A 517 -10.96 -25.92 43.14
C ILE A 517 -11.55 -27.30 42.89
N VAL A 518 -11.57 -27.73 41.66
CA VAL A 518 -11.83 -29.10 41.24
C VAL A 518 -10.49 -29.79 41.11
N VAL A 519 -10.35 -30.97 41.70
CA VAL A 519 -9.13 -31.77 41.62
C VAL A 519 -9.47 -33.15 41.10
N HIS A 520 -8.79 -33.53 40.00
CA HIS A 520 -8.76 -34.87 39.47
C HIS A 520 -7.44 -35.52 39.86
N CYS A 521 -7.46 -36.73 40.41
CA CYS A 521 -6.25 -37.41 40.89
C CYS A 521 -6.23 -38.91 40.58
N LYS A 522 -5.00 -39.45 40.44
CA LYS A 522 -4.77 -40.86 40.13
C LYS A 522 -5.02 -41.77 41.31
N SER A 523 -4.97 -41.24 42.54
CA SER A 523 -5.23 -41.97 43.80
C SER A 523 -6.01 -41.09 44.78
N ASP A 524 -6.89 -41.69 45.54
CA ASP A 524 -7.64 -41.04 46.63
C ASP A 524 -6.74 -40.60 47.80
N SER A 525 -5.58 -41.24 47.96
CA SER A 525 -4.61 -40.93 48.99
C SER A 525 -4.11 -39.49 49.02
N VAL A 526 -4.18 -38.76 47.86
CA VAL A 526 -3.76 -37.36 47.77
C VAL A 526 -4.82 -36.35 48.24
N GLU A 527 -6.07 -36.77 48.43
CA GLU A 527 -7.16 -35.86 48.81
C GLU A 527 -6.93 -35.19 50.19
N LYS A 528 -6.57 -35.97 51.21
CA LYS A 528 -6.33 -35.43 52.56
C LYS A 528 -5.15 -34.45 52.60
N PRO A 529 -3.96 -34.77 52.03
CA PRO A 529 -2.87 -33.84 51.95
C PRO A 529 -3.21 -32.54 51.17
N LEU A 530 -3.93 -32.64 50.06
CA LEU A 530 -4.36 -31.47 49.27
C LEU A 530 -5.36 -30.60 50.07
N LYS A 531 -6.33 -31.17 50.74
CA LYS A 531 -7.25 -30.42 51.61
C LYS A 531 -6.54 -29.70 52.74
N LYS A 532 -5.44 -30.28 53.25
CA LYS A 532 -4.58 -29.63 54.26
C LYS A 532 -3.85 -28.44 53.64
N LEU A 533 -3.22 -28.63 52.48
CA LEU A 533 -2.55 -27.57 51.75
C LEU A 533 -3.50 -26.38 51.48
N PHE A 534 -4.73 -26.64 51.03
CA PHE A 534 -5.71 -25.58 50.72
C PHE A 534 -6.23 -24.86 51.99
N LYS A 535 -6.12 -25.43 53.16
CA LYS A 535 -6.41 -24.74 54.42
C LYS A 535 -5.29 -23.82 54.88
N GLU A 536 -4.05 -24.18 54.55
CA GLU A 536 -2.84 -23.49 55.00
C GLU A 536 -2.38 -22.40 54.00
N THR A 537 -2.96 -22.38 52.79
CA THR A 537 -2.59 -21.43 51.73
C THR A 537 -3.77 -20.57 51.26
N ASP A 538 -3.48 -19.44 50.66
CA ASP A 538 -4.49 -18.56 50.05
C ASP A 538 -5.08 -19.18 48.79
N PHE A 539 -6.37 -18.90 48.57
CA PHE A 539 -7.11 -19.38 47.40
C PHE A 539 -6.37 -19.10 46.08
N GLU A 540 -5.70 -17.95 45.96
CA GLU A 540 -4.97 -17.58 44.75
C GLU A 540 -3.83 -18.55 44.40
N LYS A 541 -3.22 -19.16 45.40
CA LYS A 541 -2.10 -20.09 45.27
C LYS A 541 -2.50 -21.56 45.15
N TRP A 542 -3.76 -21.91 45.40
CA TRP A 542 -4.19 -23.31 45.48
C TRP A 542 -3.80 -24.17 44.29
N ALA A 543 -3.99 -23.65 43.04
CA ALA A 543 -3.68 -24.42 41.85
C ALA A 543 -2.16 -24.59 41.63
N SER A 544 -1.37 -23.52 41.79
CA SER A 544 0.08 -23.56 41.64
C SER A 544 0.73 -24.45 42.74
N ASP A 545 0.33 -24.26 43.98
CA ASP A 545 0.91 -25.01 45.11
C ASP A 545 0.56 -26.50 45.04
N ALA A 546 -0.68 -26.84 44.64
CA ALA A 546 -1.07 -28.20 44.38
C ALA A 546 -0.25 -28.87 43.28
N VAL A 547 -0.15 -28.22 42.13
CA VAL A 547 0.62 -28.74 40.96
C VAL A 547 2.10 -28.90 41.34
N ASN A 548 2.71 -27.89 41.92
CA ASN A 548 4.14 -27.91 42.31
C ASN A 548 4.47 -28.96 43.37
N THR A 549 3.50 -29.26 44.27
CA THR A 549 3.71 -30.22 45.34
C THR A 549 3.55 -31.66 44.85
N PHE A 550 2.55 -31.93 44.02
CA PHE A 550 2.17 -33.29 43.66
C PHE A 550 2.58 -33.74 42.26
N ASN A 551 2.80 -32.84 41.28
CA ASN A 551 3.29 -33.17 39.97
C ASN A 551 4.81 -32.93 39.88
N LYS A 552 5.61 -33.99 40.10
CA LYS A 552 7.07 -33.96 40.08
C LYS A 552 7.61 -34.82 38.94
N ASP A 553 8.77 -34.48 38.43
CA ASP A 553 9.57 -35.28 37.47
C ASP A 553 8.75 -35.73 36.25
N SER A 554 7.99 -34.82 35.63
CA SER A 554 7.12 -35.08 34.47
C SER A 554 5.95 -36.04 34.73
N VAL A 555 5.72 -36.49 35.96
CA VAL A 555 4.60 -37.35 36.35
C VAL A 555 3.41 -36.50 36.78
N LYS A 556 2.36 -36.47 35.99
CA LYS A 556 1.10 -35.80 36.35
C LYS A 556 0.23 -36.70 37.23
N VAL A 557 0.26 -36.46 38.53
CA VAL A 557 -0.54 -37.18 39.55
C VAL A 557 -1.90 -36.53 39.73
N ILE A 558 -1.97 -35.20 39.55
CA ILE A 558 -3.19 -34.44 39.69
C ILE A 558 -3.41 -33.50 38.51
N GLN A 559 -4.67 -33.21 38.23
CA GLN A 559 -5.12 -32.12 37.37
C GLN A 559 -6.07 -31.25 38.16
N VAL A 560 -5.95 -29.94 38.08
CA VAL A 560 -6.74 -29.01 38.89
C VAL A 560 -7.36 -27.93 38.03
N GLU A 561 -8.57 -27.51 38.40
CA GLU A 561 -9.30 -26.37 37.86
C GLU A 561 -9.77 -25.49 39.00
N LYS A 562 -9.19 -24.30 39.12
CA LYS A 562 -9.52 -23.32 40.17
C LYS A 562 -10.40 -22.23 39.60
N GLY A 563 -11.48 -21.88 40.30
CA GLY A 563 -12.38 -20.83 39.80
C GLY A 563 -13.47 -20.44 40.77
N ILE A 564 -14.31 -19.55 40.26
CA ILE A 564 -15.60 -19.22 40.85
C ILE A 564 -16.65 -19.67 39.84
N PHE A 565 -17.46 -20.61 40.25
CA PHE A 565 -18.36 -21.36 39.37
C PHE A 565 -19.82 -21.05 39.72
N VAL A 566 -20.65 -20.86 38.72
CA VAL A 566 -22.11 -20.92 38.86
C VAL A 566 -22.61 -22.27 38.37
N LYS A 567 -23.87 -22.56 38.65
CA LYS A 567 -24.50 -23.77 38.15
C LYS A 567 -24.49 -23.81 36.64
N GLY A 568 -23.93 -24.85 36.06
CA GLY A 568 -23.75 -25.05 34.63
C GLY A 568 -22.32 -24.84 34.12
N ASP A 569 -21.44 -24.19 34.88
CA ASP A 569 -20.07 -23.91 34.44
C ASP A 569 -19.17 -25.15 34.42
N ASN A 570 -19.34 -26.03 35.43
CA ASN A 570 -18.50 -27.20 35.61
C ASN A 570 -19.32 -28.37 36.18
N LYS A 571 -19.42 -29.45 35.40
CA LYS A 571 -20.22 -30.64 35.78
C LYS A 571 -19.84 -31.27 37.12
N TYR A 572 -18.57 -31.18 37.54
CA TYR A 572 -18.11 -31.70 38.81
C TYR A 572 -18.56 -30.81 39.97
N VAL A 573 -18.44 -29.50 39.81
CA VAL A 573 -18.95 -28.51 40.77
C VAL A 573 -20.47 -28.64 40.87
N ASP A 574 -21.16 -28.82 39.77
CA ASP A 574 -22.62 -29.01 39.75
C ASP A 574 -23.03 -30.20 40.57
N TYR A 575 -22.38 -31.35 40.37
CA TYR A 575 -22.65 -32.55 41.13
C TYR A 575 -22.42 -32.35 42.63
N PHE A 576 -21.23 -31.87 43.01
CA PHE A 576 -20.85 -31.80 44.43
C PHE A 576 -21.50 -30.63 45.20
N LYS A 577 -21.91 -29.55 44.53
CA LYS A 577 -22.33 -28.29 45.17
C LYS A 577 -23.72 -27.80 44.77
N PHE A 578 -24.17 -28.06 43.54
CA PHE A 578 -25.45 -27.58 43.02
C PHE A 578 -26.52 -28.67 42.79
N LYS A 579 -26.27 -29.89 43.29
CA LYS A 579 -27.18 -31.06 43.10
C LYS A 579 -27.41 -31.37 41.59
N GLY A 580 -26.37 -31.28 40.79
CA GLY A 580 -26.39 -31.63 39.38
C GLY A 580 -26.39 -33.13 39.12
N GLU A 581 -26.41 -33.52 37.87
CA GLU A 581 -26.40 -34.91 37.42
C GLU A 581 -25.06 -35.60 37.72
N THR A 582 -25.06 -36.94 37.68
CA THR A 582 -23.84 -37.75 37.78
C THR A 582 -22.93 -37.50 36.59
N PHE A 583 -21.63 -37.65 36.79
CA PHE A 583 -20.61 -37.44 35.79
C PHE A 583 -19.72 -38.67 35.59
N GLU A 584 -19.13 -38.80 34.40
CA GLU A 584 -18.07 -39.76 34.13
C GLU A 584 -16.72 -39.21 34.60
N GLN A 585 -15.96 -40.06 35.32
CA GLN A 585 -14.59 -39.72 35.74
C GLN A 585 -13.65 -39.62 34.51
N PRO A 586 -12.67 -38.72 34.53
CA PRO A 586 -11.62 -38.69 33.52
C PRO A 586 -10.85 -40.03 33.49
N LYS A 587 -10.60 -40.59 32.32
CA LYS A 587 -9.93 -41.90 32.14
C LYS A 587 -8.64 -42.06 32.93
N ASP A 588 -7.82 -40.98 32.96
CA ASP A 588 -6.51 -40.99 33.60
C ASP A 588 -6.54 -40.60 35.09
N TYR A 589 -7.69 -40.14 35.61
CA TYR A 589 -7.89 -39.62 36.95
C TYR A 589 -9.19 -40.14 37.56
N PRO A 590 -9.18 -41.36 38.07
CA PRO A 590 -10.41 -42.01 38.52
C PRO A 590 -11.04 -41.39 39.78
N TYR A 591 -10.36 -40.44 40.43
CA TYR A 591 -10.87 -39.79 41.63
C TYR A 591 -10.99 -38.28 41.39
N THR A 592 -12.18 -37.75 41.71
CA THR A 592 -12.45 -36.30 41.63
C THR A 592 -13.08 -35.81 42.91
N PHE A 593 -12.58 -34.72 43.45
CA PHE A 593 -13.22 -34.00 44.54
C PHE A 593 -13.19 -32.49 44.31
N VAL A 594 -14.04 -31.76 45.04
CA VAL A 594 -14.05 -30.30 45.03
C VAL A 594 -13.83 -29.77 46.44
N TYR A 595 -13.03 -28.69 46.54
CA TYR A 595 -12.75 -28.03 47.83
C TYR A 595 -12.98 -26.53 47.69
N GLY A 596 -13.66 -25.90 48.65
CA GLY A 596 -14.00 -24.48 48.61
C GLY A 596 -15.29 -24.17 49.36
N LYS A 597 -15.82 -22.99 49.15
CA LYS A 597 -17.03 -22.51 49.84
C LYS A 597 -18.05 -21.91 48.89
N MET A 598 -19.33 -21.96 49.31
CA MET A 598 -20.43 -21.27 48.65
C MET A 598 -20.48 -19.80 49.02
N LEU A 599 -20.54 -18.93 48.08
CA LEU A 599 -20.74 -17.49 48.20
C LEU A 599 -22.20 -17.18 47.77
N LYS A 600 -23.04 -16.80 48.73
CA LYS A 600 -24.49 -16.69 48.46
C LYS A 600 -24.97 -15.27 48.12
N LYS A 601 -24.21 -14.24 48.48
CA LYS A 601 -24.67 -12.84 48.39
C LYS A 601 -23.85 -11.96 47.48
N GLY A 602 -22.67 -12.38 47.10
CA GLY A 602 -21.74 -11.59 46.29
C GLY A 602 -20.27 -11.89 46.63
N PRO A 603 -19.32 -11.22 45.99
CA PRO A 603 -17.89 -11.42 46.18
C PRO A 603 -17.46 -11.02 47.62
N GLU A 604 -16.52 -11.76 48.16
CA GLU A 604 -15.89 -11.42 49.45
C GLU A 604 -14.62 -10.60 49.27
N LYS A 605 -13.84 -10.91 48.23
CA LYS A 605 -12.64 -10.20 47.77
C LYS A 605 -12.86 -9.63 46.37
N TYR A 606 -12.13 -8.60 46.00
CA TYR A 606 -12.19 -8.05 44.63
C TYR A 606 -11.80 -9.09 43.56
N THR A 607 -10.88 -10.02 43.91
CA THR A 607 -10.47 -11.12 43.04
C THR A 607 -11.60 -12.08 42.70
N ASP A 608 -12.66 -12.14 43.51
CA ASP A 608 -13.85 -12.94 43.19
C ASP A 608 -14.68 -12.37 42.03
N MET A 609 -14.47 -11.09 41.68
CA MET A 609 -15.16 -10.38 40.61
C MET A 609 -14.21 -9.37 39.94
N ARG A 610 -12.97 -9.83 39.66
CA ARG A 610 -11.85 -8.98 39.27
C ARG A 610 -12.15 -8.07 38.05
N GLY A 611 -12.73 -8.61 36.98
CA GLY A 611 -13.00 -7.84 35.76
C GLY A 611 -13.88 -6.61 36.00
N PRO A 612 -15.13 -6.80 36.51
CA PRO A 612 -16.02 -5.67 36.81
C PRO A 612 -15.44 -4.69 37.83
N VAL A 613 -14.79 -5.17 38.90
CA VAL A 613 -14.19 -4.29 39.93
C VAL A 613 -13.03 -3.48 39.34
N ALA A 614 -12.19 -4.08 38.48
CA ALA A 614 -11.09 -3.38 37.83
C ALA A 614 -11.62 -2.32 36.86
N ALA A 615 -12.66 -2.61 36.10
CA ALA A 615 -13.29 -1.65 35.19
C ALA A 615 -13.88 -0.45 35.96
N ASP A 616 -14.59 -0.69 37.05
CA ASP A 616 -15.14 0.37 37.90
C ASP A 616 -14.01 1.17 38.59
N TYR A 617 -12.93 0.52 38.97
CA TYR A 617 -11.76 1.19 39.55
C TYR A 617 -11.05 2.06 38.52
N GLN A 618 -10.93 1.61 37.25
CA GLN A 618 -10.45 2.44 36.18
C GLN A 618 -11.30 3.70 36.00
N ASN A 619 -12.61 3.57 35.94
CA ASN A 619 -13.54 4.70 35.88
C ASN A 619 -13.40 5.66 37.04
N TYR A 620 -13.20 5.13 38.26
CA TYR A 620 -12.94 5.92 39.45
C TYR A 620 -11.63 6.71 39.34
N LEU A 621 -10.53 6.05 38.97
CA LEU A 621 -9.23 6.68 38.79
C LEU A 621 -9.29 7.77 37.71
N GLU A 622 -9.95 7.49 36.59
CA GLU A 622 -10.17 8.44 35.50
C GLU A 622 -10.88 9.70 35.97
N LYS A 623 -11.98 9.52 36.73
CA LYS A 623 -12.75 10.64 37.25
C LYS A 623 -11.93 11.48 38.26
N GLU A 624 -11.29 10.86 39.22
CA GLU A 624 -10.43 11.53 40.20
C GLU A 624 -9.28 12.31 39.49
N TRP A 625 -8.69 11.69 38.50
CA TRP A 625 -7.62 12.33 37.72
C TRP A 625 -8.14 13.55 36.96
N VAL A 626 -9.26 13.45 36.25
CA VAL A 626 -9.86 14.57 35.52
C VAL A 626 -10.24 15.71 36.48
N GLU A 627 -10.82 15.41 37.65
CA GLU A 627 -11.14 16.41 38.67
C GLU A 627 -9.86 17.09 39.17
N SER A 628 -8.80 16.34 39.41
CA SER A 628 -7.50 16.90 39.83
C SER A 628 -6.87 17.81 38.76
N LEU A 629 -6.98 17.42 37.48
CA LEU A 629 -6.51 18.25 36.36
C LEU A 629 -7.30 19.54 36.25
N ARG A 630 -8.63 19.48 36.36
CA ARG A 630 -9.48 20.70 36.35
C ARG A 630 -9.14 21.67 37.47
N GLU A 631 -8.86 21.16 38.67
CA GLU A 631 -8.42 22.00 39.77
C GLU A 631 -7.00 22.59 39.55
N LYS A 632 -6.07 21.74 39.05
CA LYS A 632 -4.68 22.16 38.74
C LYS A 632 -4.62 23.28 37.70
N TYR A 633 -5.49 23.21 36.69
CA TYR A 633 -5.48 24.11 35.54
C TYR A 633 -6.61 25.15 35.55
N LYS A 634 -7.41 25.27 36.60
CA LYS A 634 -8.63 26.09 36.66
C LYS A 634 -8.43 27.55 36.21
N ASP A 635 -7.33 28.19 36.61
CA ASP A 635 -7.02 29.57 36.29
C ASP A 635 -6.32 29.73 34.93
N ARG A 636 -6.10 28.60 34.21
CA ARG A 636 -5.42 28.54 32.93
C ARG A 636 -6.34 28.02 31.80
N ILE A 637 -7.64 27.96 32.08
CA ILE A 637 -8.67 27.59 31.10
C ILE A 637 -9.49 28.87 30.83
N VAL A 638 -9.46 29.33 29.59
CA VAL A 638 -10.30 30.46 29.13
C VAL A 638 -11.11 30.01 27.94
N VAL A 639 -12.42 30.17 28.04
CA VAL A 639 -13.36 29.78 26.96
C VAL A 639 -14.01 31.05 26.41
N TYR A 640 -13.85 31.30 25.12
CA TYR A 640 -14.42 32.45 24.42
C TYR A 640 -15.81 32.12 23.90
N LYS A 641 -16.82 32.27 24.76
CA LYS A 641 -18.21 31.81 24.46
C LYS A 641 -18.80 32.43 23.19
N ASP A 642 -18.43 33.68 22.86
CA ASP A 642 -18.96 34.34 21.66
C ASP A 642 -18.36 33.75 20.38
N VAL A 643 -17.10 33.31 20.42
CA VAL A 643 -16.48 32.59 19.33
C VAL A 643 -17.07 31.18 19.19
N LEU A 644 -17.32 30.49 20.31
CA LEU A 644 -17.97 29.19 20.30
C LEU A 644 -19.33 29.18 19.61
N LYS A 645 -20.12 30.25 19.75
CA LYS A 645 -21.42 30.37 19.05
C LYS A 645 -21.30 30.40 17.53
N THR A 646 -20.10 30.71 17.01
CA THR A 646 -19.84 30.72 15.57
C THR A 646 -19.36 29.38 15.02
N VAL A 647 -19.20 28.37 15.86
CA VAL A 647 -18.84 27.00 15.46
C VAL A 647 -19.89 26.47 14.50
N ASN A 648 -19.45 26.02 13.31
CA ASN A 648 -20.30 25.63 12.18
C ASN A 648 -21.27 26.72 11.67
N ASN A 649 -21.10 27.99 12.11
CA ASN A 649 -21.91 29.11 11.68
C ASN A 649 -21.03 30.36 11.56
N HIS A 650 -20.30 30.48 10.47
CA HIS A 650 -19.29 31.54 10.23
C HIS A 650 -19.90 32.90 9.81
N LYS A 651 -21.17 33.18 10.18
CA LYS A 651 -21.83 34.43 9.88
C LYS A 651 -21.48 35.49 10.92
#